data_12533c07058770c6f7a7cf941602d8b8
#
_entry.id   12533c07058770c6f7a7cf941602d8b8
#
_cell.length_a   1.000
_cell.length_b   1.000
_cell.length_c   1.000
_cell.angle_alpha   90.00
_cell.angle_beta   90.00
_cell.angle_gamma   90.00
#
_symmetry.space_group_name_H-M   'P 1'
#
loop_
_entity.id
_entity.type
_entity.pdbx_description
1 polymer ?
#
loop_
_entity_poly.entity_id
_entity_poly.type
_entity_poly.pdbx_seq_one_letter_code
_entity_poly.pdbx_strand_id
1 'polypeptide(L)'
;MGEGIGRVFFLKDEVGFQPLSNHQGLVVKLLESWREGDEPLALSPKTKERLLLAAGYHDDGKRFTFHIVPDGKGGLTYSFRGHRFRVAQAVQDPYAQALIRGHHDYSTREVVNLAADFLEEGLGHRFPEDLFLLMMADQLEAELAVRLWQRRAGEVRPFVEFDLLPDGEGGFLLDPWPFRVDEVALDFLVYFHPYRGEEAKVVEGWGRALVGALEEGKVPEAFREEKRRVRLRPWAAAARKADDPEAFYARFGLKPTPFQREVFKVAEGDPAHLLLAPTGTGKTEAAAFPALARGERLVFVLPTRSLVDDLEGRFRRYLKILAQEEGRPKALVVDTGHRQARFRFSPDGQEEATKERHLYHADVILTTLDKLLYRYFGYAEGVKSYTFPRRIHDRRTLFVFDEVHLYEATAWVNFRHLIASLYKAGVRFLVMSATMPGTYREELLLEGTLEHPAAKRPSRVLRYMPQGNPMEIIQSHRGKRVLVVLEEVKEAAELYKRLKGEGVFLYHGRLAEGQRRRVFRKVKRRDKAQKPYLLITTPAIEVGVDLDAEVLVTTLCPPENLLQRLGRVNRRGGGQGKAYVVGETYPDYLGSLPEGYLELLKALDGQDLAQGEEERLRQAIRYPKYLDPRAETFFEALQDYVYGLDLTQEPLHRKGFVATRGWTPSVRLRQGEDEVEVPIDRLVGREEELTPVRVVERLLTDGETGNRRREEVPLRSGELYGRELVLDYPYPYDAELGFVELPKVFQRLRHPDPQRVQLLYAPEKDAGKAPEGVMDTDQVTGGGRRVLWYLGESAWAEPAKSGEVAEETEEEEEEGD
;
A
#
# COMPACT_ATOMS: atom_id res chain seq x y z
N MET A 1 26.31 -0.93 -38.09
CA MET A 1 25.69 -1.61 -36.94
C MET A 1 25.09 -2.90 -37.45
N GLY A 2 25.36 -4.07 -36.87
CA GLY A 2 24.73 -5.33 -37.26
C GLY A 2 23.24 -5.33 -36.96
N GLU A 3 22.43 -6.10 -37.63
CA GLU A 3 21.02 -6.26 -37.40
C GLU A 3 20.75 -7.34 -36.32
N GLY A 4 19.54 -7.39 -35.79
CA GLY A 4 19.10 -8.35 -34.77
C GLY A 4 17.58 -8.49 -34.74
N ILE A 5 17.10 -9.38 -33.91
CA ILE A 5 15.66 -9.52 -33.63
C ILE A 5 15.32 -8.74 -32.36
N GLY A 6 14.44 -7.76 -32.46
CA GLY A 6 13.91 -7.00 -31.36
C GLY A 6 12.81 -7.74 -30.63
N ARG A 7 11.91 -8.41 -31.38
CA ARG A 7 10.72 -9.11 -30.84
C ARG A 7 10.26 -10.23 -31.78
N VAL A 8 9.60 -11.25 -31.19
CA VAL A 8 8.99 -12.35 -31.94
C VAL A 8 7.50 -12.46 -31.54
N PHE A 9 6.65 -12.68 -32.54
CA PHE A 9 5.23 -12.90 -32.36
C PHE A 9 4.84 -14.28 -32.89
N PHE A 10 4.26 -15.10 -32.03
CA PHE A 10 3.73 -16.41 -32.38
C PHE A 10 2.23 -16.30 -32.62
N LEU A 11 1.77 -16.49 -33.84
CA LEU A 11 0.38 -16.61 -34.21
C LEU A 11 0.07 -18.06 -34.59
N LYS A 12 -1.21 -18.38 -34.76
CA LYS A 12 -1.64 -19.75 -35.01
C LYS A 12 -1.00 -20.36 -36.26
N ASP A 13 -0.78 -19.54 -37.27
CA ASP A 13 -0.31 -20.01 -38.59
C ASP A 13 0.91 -19.21 -39.11
N GLU A 14 1.46 -18.31 -38.31
CA GLU A 14 2.53 -17.39 -38.72
C GLU A 14 3.48 -17.07 -37.55
N VAL A 15 4.74 -16.81 -37.87
CA VAL A 15 5.71 -16.24 -36.92
C VAL A 15 6.18 -14.89 -37.45
N GLY A 16 5.96 -13.84 -36.69
CA GLY A 16 6.41 -12.48 -37.05
C GLY A 16 7.65 -12.09 -36.24
N PHE A 17 8.60 -11.46 -36.93
CA PHE A 17 9.82 -10.93 -36.34
C PHE A 17 9.86 -9.43 -36.54
N GLN A 18 10.09 -8.70 -35.47
CA GLN A 18 10.38 -7.27 -35.52
C GLN A 18 11.90 -7.07 -35.55
N PRO A 19 12.45 -6.38 -36.58
CA PRO A 19 13.87 -6.04 -36.60
C PRO A 19 14.28 -5.19 -35.39
N LEU A 20 15.47 -5.41 -34.86
CA LEU A 20 15.99 -4.69 -33.73
C LEU A 20 16.12 -3.18 -34.00
N SER A 21 16.57 -2.84 -35.21
CA SER A 21 16.69 -1.45 -35.66
C SER A 21 15.32 -0.72 -35.66
N ASN A 22 14.25 -1.42 -36.07
CA ASN A 22 12.90 -0.84 -36.02
C ASN A 22 12.46 -0.60 -34.57
N HIS A 23 12.61 -1.59 -33.69
CA HIS A 23 12.29 -1.47 -32.25
C HIS A 23 13.05 -0.31 -31.59
N GLN A 24 14.36 -0.28 -31.66
CA GLN A 24 15.18 0.79 -31.08
C GLN A 24 14.89 2.16 -31.70
N GLY A 25 14.72 2.24 -33.01
CA GLY A 25 14.38 3.48 -33.72
C GLY A 25 13.02 4.05 -33.28
N LEU A 26 12.04 3.21 -32.95
CA LEU A 26 10.74 3.65 -32.43
C LEU A 26 10.86 4.17 -30.98
N VAL A 27 11.65 3.54 -30.13
CA VAL A 27 11.91 4.04 -28.76
C VAL A 27 12.57 5.42 -28.82
N VAL A 28 13.56 5.61 -29.68
CA VAL A 28 14.16 6.94 -29.93
C VAL A 28 13.11 7.95 -30.39
N LYS A 29 12.30 7.61 -31.39
CA LYS A 29 11.25 8.48 -31.93
C LYS A 29 10.20 8.88 -30.87
N LEU A 30 9.82 7.96 -30.00
CA LEU A 30 8.93 8.26 -28.87
C LEU A 30 9.57 9.29 -27.93
N LEU A 31 10.81 9.09 -27.51
CA LEU A 31 11.52 10.04 -26.66
C LEU A 31 11.76 11.41 -27.30
N GLU A 32 12.06 11.44 -28.61
CA GLU A 32 12.16 12.71 -29.38
C GLU A 32 10.83 13.46 -29.41
N SER A 33 9.71 12.76 -29.35
CA SER A 33 8.37 13.35 -29.34
C SER A 33 7.96 13.98 -28.01
N TRP A 34 8.73 13.80 -26.96
CA TRP A 34 8.52 14.41 -25.66
C TRP A 34 8.73 15.92 -25.75
N ARG A 35 7.76 16.70 -25.29
CA ARG A 35 7.82 18.16 -25.36
C ARG A 35 8.46 18.78 -24.13
N GLU A 36 9.42 19.70 -24.33
CA GLU A 36 9.88 20.56 -23.25
C GLU A 36 8.72 21.40 -22.70
N GLY A 37 8.59 21.44 -21.35
CA GLY A 37 7.53 22.18 -20.68
C GLY A 37 6.21 21.43 -20.50
N ASP A 38 6.05 20.25 -21.09
CA ASP A 38 4.96 19.34 -20.77
C ASP A 38 5.39 18.57 -19.50
N GLU A 39 4.76 18.87 -18.36
CA GLU A 39 5.06 18.17 -17.11
C GLU A 39 4.94 16.63 -17.25
N PRO A 40 5.77 15.86 -16.53
CA PRO A 40 6.49 16.21 -15.29
C PRO A 40 7.97 16.59 -15.44
N LEU A 41 8.60 16.52 -16.63
CA LEU A 41 10.06 16.56 -16.69
C LEU A 41 10.57 17.47 -17.84
N ALA A 42 11.14 18.63 -17.49
CA ALA A 42 11.93 19.42 -18.40
C ALA A 42 13.31 18.75 -18.64
N LEU A 43 13.56 18.28 -19.87
CA LEU A 43 14.84 17.71 -20.26
C LEU A 43 15.79 18.82 -20.73
N SER A 44 16.98 18.93 -20.09
CA SER A 44 18.04 19.74 -20.69
C SER A 44 18.53 19.12 -22.00
N PRO A 45 19.02 19.89 -22.99
CA PRO A 45 19.51 19.34 -24.24
C PRO A 45 20.57 18.24 -24.06
N LYS A 46 21.49 18.39 -23.10
CA LYS A 46 22.54 17.42 -22.82
C LYS A 46 21.98 16.13 -22.23
N THR A 47 20.98 16.22 -21.36
CA THR A 47 20.31 15.05 -20.79
C THR A 47 19.52 14.30 -21.86
N LYS A 48 18.85 15.04 -22.74
CA LYS A 48 18.12 14.46 -23.89
C LYS A 48 19.05 13.70 -24.84
N GLU A 49 20.21 14.24 -25.18
CA GLU A 49 21.21 13.58 -26.02
C GLU A 49 21.64 12.24 -25.43
N ARG A 50 22.00 12.19 -24.15
CA ARG A 50 22.38 10.97 -23.44
C ARG A 50 21.26 9.93 -23.39
N LEU A 51 20.04 10.39 -23.14
CA LEU A 51 18.86 9.53 -23.10
C LEU A 51 18.56 8.92 -24.49
N LEU A 52 18.66 9.72 -25.56
CA LEU A 52 18.47 9.23 -26.95
C LEU A 52 19.60 8.28 -27.37
N LEU A 53 20.83 8.54 -26.92
CA LEU A 53 21.95 7.60 -27.11
C LEU A 53 21.65 6.26 -26.42
N ALA A 54 21.22 6.29 -25.17
CA ALA A 54 20.82 5.08 -24.47
C ALA A 54 19.67 4.36 -25.17
N ALA A 55 18.64 5.07 -25.61
CA ALA A 55 17.50 4.51 -26.34
C ALA A 55 17.89 3.83 -27.66
N GLY A 56 18.84 4.40 -28.40
CA GLY A 56 19.33 3.83 -29.64
C GLY A 56 20.07 2.52 -29.49
N TYR A 57 20.57 2.22 -28.28
CA TYR A 57 21.40 1.04 -28.01
C TYR A 57 20.94 0.18 -26.84
N HIS A 58 19.77 0.48 -26.20
CA HIS A 58 19.35 -0.19 -24.95
C HIS A 58 19.24 -1.70 -25.08
N ASP A 59 18.87 -2.18 -26.24
CA ASP A 59 18.65 -3.59 -26.58
C ASP A 59 19.70 -4.19 -27.51
N ASP A 60 20.81 -3.52 -27.80
CA ASP A 60 21.84 -3.97 -28.73
C ASP A 60 22.40 -5.37 -28.37
N GLY A 61 22.41 -5.69 -27.06
CA GLY A 61 22.80 -7.02 -26.58
C GLY A 61 21.90 -8.16 -27.06
N LYS A 62 20.67 -7.89 -27.53
CA LYS A 62 19.74 -8.89 -28.06
C LYS A 62 20.30 -9.61 -29.29
N ARG A 63 21.18 -8.99 -30.09
CA ARG A 63 21.88 -9.60 -31.24
C ARG A 63 22.59 -10.90 -30.87
N PHE A 64 23.11 -10.97 -29.61
CA PHE A 64 23.95 -12.07 -29.16
C PHE A 64 23.22 -13.06 -28.24
N THR A 65 22.00 -12.75 -27.83
CA THR A 65 21.29 -13.48 -26.76
C THR A 65 19.91 -14.00 -27.15
N PHE A 66 19.61 -13.97 -28.45
CA PHE A 66 18.34 -14.47 -29.00
C PHE A 66 18.23 -16.00 -28.92
N HIS A 67 17.16 -16.48 -28.28
CA HIS A 67 16.80 -17.89 -28.19
C HIS A 67 15.29 -18.07 -28.25
N ILE A 68 14.84 -19.15 -28.89
CA ILE A 68 13.46 -19.62 -28.82
C ILE A 68 13.38 -20.77 -27.82
N VAL A 69 12.45 -20.69 -26.89
CA VAL A 69 12.27 -21.67 -25.82
C VAL A 69 10.80 -22.08 -25.68
N PRO A 70 10.50 -23.31 -25.17
CA PRO A 70 9.13 -23.71 -24.84
C PRO A 70 8.53 -22.78 -23.77
N ASP A 71 7.25 -22.47 -23.90
CA ASP A 71 6.50 -21.60 -22.94
C ASP A 71 5.94 -22.35 -21.70
N GLY A 72 6.18 -23.67 -21.63
CA GLY A 72 5.65 -24.55 -20.58
C GLY A 72 4.15 -24.86 -20.69
N LYS A 73 3.46 -24.32 -21.71
CA LYS A 73 2.03 -24.54 -21.97
C LYS A 73 1.77 -25.25 -23.30
N GLY A 74 2.84 -25.79 -23.93
CA GLY A 74 2.79 -26.48 -25.21
C GLY A 74 2.99 -25.56 -26.43
N GLY A 75 3.37 -24.28 -26.19
CA GLY A 75 3.76 -23.30 -27.21
C GLY A 75 5.23 -22.92 -27.12
N LEU A 76 5.60 -21.91 -27.90
CA LEU A 76 6.95 -21.33 -27.89
C LEU A 76 6.92 -19.87 -27.43
N THR A 77 8.03 -19.45 -26.83
CA THR A 77 8.32 -18.05 -26.50
C THR A 77 9.78 -17.74 -26.82
N TYR A 78 10.15 -16.47 -26.73
CA TYR A 78 11.54 -16.06 -26.99
C TYR A 78 12.20 -15.56 -25.68
N SER A 79 13.54 -15.61 -25.66
CA SER A 79 14.35 -15.17 -24.53
C SER A 79 15.58 -14.40 -25.02
N PHE A 80 15.92 -13.34 -24.29
CA PHE A 80 17.12 -12.52 -24.51
C PHE A 80 17.89 -12.37 -23.19
N ARG A 81 18.22 -13.48 -22.53
CA ARG A 81 18.87 -13.45 -21.20
C ARG A 81 20.15 -12.64 -21.20
N GLY A 82 20.27 -11.69 -20.26
CA GLY A 82 21.48 -10.93 -19.99
C GLY A 82 21.84 -9.88 -21.06
N HIS A 83 20.97 -9.56 -22.03
CA HIS A 83 21.26 -8.57 -23.08
C HIS A 83 21.61 -7.19 -22.53
N ARG A 84 20.99 -6.73 -21.44
CA ARG A 84 21.26 -5.42 -20.79
C ARG A 84 22.70 -5.25 -20.29
N PHE A 85 23.43 -6.34 -20.09
CA PHE A 85 24.83 -6.29 -19.67
C PHE A 85 25.83 -6.29 -20.84
N ARG A 86 25.36 -6.38 -22.06
CA ARG A 86 26.16 -6.37 -23.30
C ARG A 86 25.98 -5.03 -24.01
N VAL A 87 26.54 -3.97 -23.39
CA VAL A 87 26.47 -2.61 -23.95
C VAL A 87 27.35 -2.52 -25.21
N ALA A 88 26.84 -1.87 -26.25
CA ALA A 88 27.57 -1.64 -27.47
C ALA A 88 28.85 -0.81 -27.24
N GLN A 89 29.96 -1.18 -27.89
CA GLN A 89 31.21 -0.41 -27.81
C GLN A 89 31.08 1.05 -28.32
N ALA A 90 30.07 1.33 -29.14
CA ALA A 90 29.76 2.68 -29.60
C ALA A 90 29.27 3.62 -28.48
N VAL A 91 28.76 3.08 -27.40
CA VAL A 91 28.30 3.87 -26.24
C VAL A 91 29.47 4.07 -25.28
N GLN A 92 30.11 5.23 -25.34
CA GLN A 92 31.24 5.60 -24.48
C GLN A 92 30.81 6.40 -23.25
N ASP A 93 29.61 7.00 -23.26
CA ASP A 93 29.10 7.81 -22.14
C ASP A 93 28.69 6.90 -20.97
N PRO A 94 29.29 7.06 -19.77
CA PRO A 94 28.99 6.21 -18.62
C PRO A 94 27.53 6.31 -18.17
N TYR A 95 26.92 7.50 -18.28
CA TYR A 95 25.53 7.72 -17.90
C TYR A 95 24.56 6.96 -18.81
N ALA A 96 24.78 7.02 -20.13
CA ALA A 96 24.01 6.25 -21.10
C ALA A 96 24.20 4.73 -20.90
N GLN A 97 25.43 4.27 -20.58
CA GLN A 97 25.69 2.86 -20.25
C GLN A 97 24.89 2.41 -19.01
N ALA A 98 24.82 3.25 -17.96
CA ALA A 98 24.06 2.97 -16.76
C ALA A 98 22.54 2.90 -17.03
N LEU A 99 22.01 3.80 -17.86
CA LEU A 99 20.61 3.74 -18.32
C LEU A 99 20.31 2.41 -19.05
N ILE A 100 21.20 1.96 -19.94
CA ILE A 100 21.08 0.69 -20.65
C ILE A 100 21.07 -0.49 -19.66
N ARG A 101 21.95 -0.49 -18.66
CA ARG A 101 21.99 -1.56 -17.66
C ARG A 101 20.73 -1.62 -16.81
N GLY A 102 20.17 -0.48 -16.46
CA GLY A 102 19.01 -0.35 -15.57
C GLY A 102 17.64 -0.58 -16.24
N HIS A 103 17.51 -0.51 -17.58
CA HIS A 103 16.21 -0.37 -18.26
C HIS A 103 15.19 -1.52 -18.04
N HIS A 104 15.59 -2.68 -17.52
CA HIS A 104 14.69 -3.75 -17.11
C HIS A 104 14.49 -3.87 -15.61
N ASP A 105 15.30 -3.18 -14.80
CA ASP A 105 15.27 -3.28 -13.35
C ASP A 105 15.15 -1.88 -12.71
N TYR A 106 13.93 -1.51 -12.38
CA TYR A 106 13.61 -0.27 -11.67
C TYR A 106 13.40 -0.54 -10.17
N SER A 107 14.19 -1.47 -9.60
CA SER A 107 14.21 -1.74 -8.18
C SER A 107 14.93 -0.62 -7.43
N THR A 108 14.51 -0.37 -6.19
CA THR A 108 15.11 0.68 -5.35
C THR A 108 16.61 0.51 -5.25
N ARG A 109 17.09 -0.70 -5.02
CA ARG A 109 18.51 -0.99 -4.92
C ARG A 109 19.28 -0.66 -6.21
N GLU A 110 18.78 -1.12 -7.35
CA GLU A 110 19.46 -0.91 -8.64
C GLU A 110 19.48 0.59 -8.99
N VAL A 111 18.34 1.26 -8.84
CA VAL A 111 18.22 2.69 -9.15
C VAL A 111 19.12 3.52 -8.24
N VAL A 112 19.12 3.29 -6.91
CA VAL A 112 19.93 4.06 -5.97
C VAL A 112 21.43 3.83 -6.23
N ASN A 113 21.86 2.59 -6.47
CA ASN A 113 23.27 2.27 -6.75
C ASN A 113 23.74 2.94 -8.05
N LEU A 114 22.96 2.83 -9.14
CA LEU A 114 23.35 3.46 -10.42
C LEU A 114 23.32 4.99 -10.34
N ALA A 115 22.34 5.56 -9.64
CA ALA A 115 22.20 7.01 -9.50
C ALA A 115 23.32 7.63 -8.64
N ALA A 116 23.76 6.93 -7.59
CA ALA A 116 24.83 7.42 -6.69
C ALA A 116 26.16 7.66 -7.43
N ASP A 117 26.45 6.88 -8.47
CA ASP A 117 27.67 7.04 -9.29
C ASP A 117 27.75 8.43 -9.98
N PHE A 118 26.62 9.13 -10.12
CA PHE A 118 26.52 10.42 -10.81
C PHE A 118 26.21 11.60 -9.89
N LEU A 119 26.29 11.45 -8.57
CA LEU A 119 26.04 12.53 -7.61
C LEU A 119 27.04 13.68 -7.75
N GLU A 120 28.33 13.38 -7.91
CA GLU A 120 29.39 14.40 -8.07
C GLU A 120 29.20 15.21 -9.36
N GLU A 121 28.64 14.64 -10.41
CA GLU A 121 28.30 15.33 -11.65
C GLU A 121 26.99 16.16 -11.56
N GLY A 122 26.25 16.09 -10.43
CA GLY A 122 24.94 16.71 -10.26
C GLY A 122 23.80 16.01 -11.00
N LEU A 123 24.02 14.81 -11.50
CA LEU A 123 23.06 14.04 -12.30
C LEU A 123 22.37 12.88 -11.52
N GLY A 124 22.88 12.55 -10.32
CA GLY A 124 22.38 11.42 -9.54
C GLY A 124 20.87 11.49 -9.28
N HIS A 125 20.36 12.63 -8.83
CA HIS A 125 18.92 12.82 -8.57
C HIS A 125 18.07 12.87 -9.85
N ARG A 126 18.70 13.07 -10.99
CA ARG A 126 18.03 13.05 -12.29
C ARG A 126 17.94 11.65 -12.89
N PHE A 127 18.91 10.80 -12.59
CA PHE A 127 19.04 9.46 -13.17
C PHE A 127 17.75 8.59 -13.07
N PRO A 128 17.02 8.53 -11.91
CA PRO A 128 15.79 7.76 -11.81
C PRO A 128 14.72 8.18 -12.82
N GLU A 129 14.65 9.48 -13.13
CA GLU A 129 13.67 10.01 -14.08
C GLU A 129 14.01 9.64 -15.52
N ASP A 130 15.27 9.77 -15.88
CA ASP A 130 15.72 9.43 -17.24
C ASP A 130 15.61 7.93 -17.52
N LEU A 131 15.97 7.11 -16.53
CA LEU A 131 15.76 5.66 -16.59
C LEU A 131 14.27 5.30 -16.75
N PHE A 132 13.40 5.97 -16.00
CA PHE A 132 11.96 5.76 -16.09
C PHE A 132 11.42 6.14 -17.49
N LEU A 133 11.87 7.25 -18.07
CA LEU A 133 11.48 7.66 -19.43
C LEU A 133 11.88 6.63 -20.49
N LEU A 134 13.11 6.10 -20.39
CA LEU A 134 13.58 5.04 -21.27
C LEU A 134 12.68 3.80 -21.18
N MET A 135 12.41 3.36 -19.95
CA MET A 135 11.53 2.22 -19.70
C MET A 135 10.11 2.44 -20.20
N MET A 136 9.56 3.66 -20.03
CA MET A 136 8.23 4.01 -20.52
C MET A 136 8.14 3.96 -22.03
N ALA A 137 9.14 4.49 -22.73
CA ALA A 137 9.18 4.48 -24.20
C ALA A 137 9.31 3.04 -24.73
N ASP A 138 10.16 2.21 -24.13
CA ASP A 138 10.30 0.80 -24.47
C ASP A 138 9.01 0.01 -24.23
N GLN A 139 8.36 0.19 -23.07
CA GLN A 139 7.08 -0.47 -22.78
C GLN A 139 5.95 -0.01 -23.69
N LEU A 140 5.91 1.28 -24.02
CA LEU A 140 4.91 1.83 -24.95
C LEU A 140 5.09 1.26 -26.35
N GLU A 141 6.32 1.20 -26.83
CA GLU A 141 6.65 0.54 -28.11
C GLU A 141 6.20 -0.92 -28.09
N ALA A 142 6.52 -1.65 -27.04
CA ALA A 142 6.13 -3.05 -26.87
C ALA A 142 4.61 -3.24 -26.90
N GLU A 143 3.86 -2.37 -26.24
CA GLU A 143 2.40 -2.45 -26.21
C GLU A 143 1.79 -2.10 -27.57
N LEU A 144 2.30 -1.08 -28.25
CA LEU A 144 1.88 -0.75 -29.64
C LEU A 144 2.13 -1.93 -30.58
N ALA A 145 3.31 -2.55 -30.52
CA ALA A 145 3.65 -3.70 -31.36
C ALA A 145 2.68 -4.88 -31.13
N VAL A 146 2.39 -5.21 -29.86
CA VAL A 146 1.44 -6.29 -29.52
C VAL A 146 0.04 -6.00 -30.03
N ARG A 147 -0.48 -4.78 -29.85
CA ARG A 147 -1.84 -4.40 -30.26
C ARG A 147 -2.01 -4.36 -31.76
N LEU A 148 -1.03 -3.84 -32.46
CA LEU A 148 -1.07 -3.76 -33.93
C LEU A 148 -0.93 -5.13 -34.56
N TRP A 149 -0.10 -5.99 -34.03
CA TRP A 149 0.07 -7.35 -34.48
C TRP A 149 -1.13 -8.24 -34.22
N GLN A 150 -1.62 -8.26 -32.99
CA GLN A 150 -2.72 -9.15 -32.56
C GLN A 150 -4.10 -8.55 -32.79
N ARG A 151 -4.22 -7.28 -33.24
CA ARG A 151 -5.49 -6.54 -33.37
C ARG A 151 -6.34 -6.51 -32.08
N ARG A 152 -5.70 -6.64 -30.93
CA ARG A 152 -6.38 -6.58 -29.63
C ARG A 152 -6.47 -5.12 -29.19
N ALA A 153 -7.68 -4.56 -29.25
CA ALA A 153 -7.99 -3.28 -28.62
C ALA A 153 -8.34 -3.53 -27.15
N GLY A 154 -7.85 -2.67 -26.24
CA GLY A 154 -8.41 -2.53 -24.90
C GLY A 154 -7.73 -3.27 -23.75
N GLU A 155 -6.71 -4.09 -23.94
CA GLU A 155 -5.96 -4.67 -22.81
C GLU A 155 -4.93 -3.67 -22.27
N VAL A 156 -5.02 -3.33 -20.99
CA VAL A 156 -4.00 -2.56 -20.26
C VAL A 156 -3.08 -3.57 -19.57
N ARG A 157 -1.77 -3.46 -19.78
CA ARG A 157 -0.82 -4.29 -19.04
C ARG A 157 -0.72 -3.80 -17.59
N PRO A 158 -0.82 -4.70 -16.60
CA PRO A 158 -0.83 -4.31 -15.19
C PRO A 158 0.48 -3.70 -14.69
N PHE A 159 1.56 -3.74 -15.49
CA PHE A 159 2.88 -3.18 -15.15
C PHE A 159 3.17 -1.86 -15.85
N VAL A 160 2.24 -1.35 -16.64
CA VAL A 160 2.43 -0.16 -17.46
C VAL A 160 1.80 1.02 -16.76
N GLU A 161 2.53 2.14 -16.70
CA GLU A 161 2.07 3.35 -16.04
C GLU A 161 1.29 4.29 -16.97
N PHE A 162 0.58 3.73 -17.94
CA PHE A 162 -0.24 4.48 -18.88
C PHE A 162 -1.47 3.69 -19.32
N ASP A 163 -2.47 4.40 -19.80
CA ASP A 163 -3.58 3.86 -20.59
C ASP A 163 -3.37 4.18 -22.08
N LEU A 164 -3.58 3.20 -22.93
CA LEU A 164 -3.54 3.34 -24.37
C LEU A 164 -4.94 3.02 -24.91
N LEU A 165 -5.68 4.06 -25.30
CA LEU A 165 -7.08 3.99 -25.69
C LEU A 165 -7.22 4.20 -27.20
N PRO A 166 -8.04 3.39 -27.92
CA PRO A 166 -8.34 3.67 -29.33
C PRO A 166 -8.91 5.07 -29.52
N ASP A 167 -8.47 5.80 -30.56
CA ASP A 167 -8.96 7.15 -30.89
C ASP A 167 -10.20 7.14 -31.81
N GLY A 168 -10.67 5.96 -32.21
CA GLY A 168 -11.77 5.78 -33.17
C GLY A 168 -11.40 6.00 -34.64
N GLU A 169 -10.19 6.45 -34.93
CA GLU A 169 -9.70 6.75 -36.28
C GLU A 169 -8.50 5.85 -36.67
N GLY A 170 -8.29 4.76 -35.94
CA GLY A 170 -7.21 3.79 -36.18
C GLY A 170 -5.89 4.13 -35.50
N GLY A 171 -5.86 5.14 -34.63
CA GLY A 171 -4.76 5.51 -33.75
C GLY A 171 -5.06 5.25 -32.26
N PHE A 172 -4.20 5.79 -31.40
CA PHE A 172 -4.32 5.67 -29.97
C PHE A 172 -4.16 7.01 -29.26
N LEU A 173 -4.89 7.14 -28.15
CA LEU A 173 -4.73 8.19 -27.15
C LEU A 173 -3.96 7.64 -25.96
N LEU A 174 -2.91 8.36 -25.54
CA LEU A 174 -2.04 7.99 -24.43
C LEU A 174 -2.33 8.87 -23.21
N ASP A 175 -2.49 8.26 -22.06
CA ASP A 175 -2.70 8.94 -20.79
C ASP A 175 -1.83 8.30 -19.71
N PRO A 176 -1.09 9.00 -18.87
CA PRO A 176 -1.00 10.48 -18.75
C PRO A 176 0.18 11.11 -19.52
N TRP A 177 0.97 10.33 -20.23
CA TRP A 177 2.27 10.76 -20.77
C TRP A 177 2.13 11.57 -22.06
N PRO A 178 2.94 12.62 -22.23
CA PRO A 178 2.82 13.55 -23.36
C PRO A 178 3.58 13.10 -24.62
N PHE A 179 3.74 11.80 -24.87
CA PHE A 179 4.30 11.33 -26.13
C PHE A 179 3.31 11.56 -27.28
N ARG A 180 3.77 12.24 -28.31
CA ARG A 180 2.97 12.52 -29.51
C ARG A 180 3.74 12.16 -30.76
N VAL A 181 3.23 11.22 -31.51
CA VAL A 181 3.77 10.83 -32.81
C VAL A 181 2.62 10.76 -33.81
N ASP A 182 2.67 11.60 -34.85
CA ASP A 182 1.62 11.67 -35.87
C ASP A 182 1.59 10.43 -36.77
N GLU A 183 2.74 9.77 -36.92
CA GLU A 183 2.85 8.47 -37.59
C GLU A 183 3.96 7.63 -36.94
N VAL A 184 3.58 6.51 -36.38
CA VAL A 184 4.49 5.44 -35.96
C VAL A 184 4.38 4.32 -36.99
N ALA A 185 5.49 3.89 -37.58
CA ALA A 185 5.54 2.74 -38.44
C ALA A 185 6.24 1.58 -37.72
N LEU A 186 5.52 0.48 -37.52
CA LEU A 186 6.05 -0.76 -37.03
C LEU A 186 6.27 -1.68 -38.23
N ASP A 187 7.49 -2.13 -38.39
CA ASP A 187 7.90 -3.04 -39.45
C ASP A 187 7.98 -4.47 -38.91
N PHE A 188 7.26 -5.39 -39.57
CA PHE A 188 7.26 -6.80 -39.22
C PHE A 188 7.67 -7.60 -40.44
N LEU A 189 8.48 -8.63 -40.18
CA LEU A 189 8.86 -9.63 -41.18
C LEU A 189 8.20 -10.94 -40.77
N VAL A 190 7.23 -11.35 -41.58
CA VAL A 190 6.33 -12.48 -41.28
C VAL A 190 6.75 -13.67 -42.09
N TYR A 191 7.04 -14.77 -41.43
CA TYR A 191 7.29 -16.06 -42.06
C TYR A 191 6.00 -16.88 -42.10
N PHE A 192 5.52 -17.16 -43.31
CA PHE A 192 4.35 -17.98 -43.54
C PHE A 192 4.70 -19.47 -43.49
N HIS A 193 4.73 -20.01 -42.32
CA HIS A 193 4.71 -21.44 -42.15
C HIS A 193 3.70 -21.78 -41.06
N PRO A 194 2.79 -22.75 -41.30
CA PRO A 194 1.88 -23.19 -40.25
C PRO A 194 2.71 -23.68 -39.06
N TYR A 195 2.70 -22.90 -38.00
CA TYR A 195 3.33 -23.25 -36.76
C TYR A 195 2.51 -24.34 -36.08
N ARG A 196 2.89 -25.61 -36.33
CA ARG A 196 2.22 -26.81 -35.81
C ARG A 196 3.06 -27.54 -34.77
N GLY A 197 3.64 -26.80 -33.81
CA GLY A 197 4.47 -27.40 -32.76
C GLY A 197 5.86 -27.81 -33.24
N GLU A 198 6.42 -27.09 -34.21
CA GLU A 198 7.79 -27.26 -34.66
C GLU A 198 8.79 -27.02 -33.51
N GLU A 199 9.91 -27.71 -33.55
CA GLU A 199 10.95 -27.59 -32.55
C GLU A 199 11.45 -26.13 -32.45
N ALA A 200 11.70 -25.62 -31.27
CA ALA A 200 12.19 -24.25 -30.98
C ALA A 200 13.42 -23.88 -31.84
N LYS A 201 14.33 -24.88 -32.12
CA LYS A 201 15.52 -24.70 -32.94
C LYS A 201 15.22 -24.33 -34.40
N VAL A 202 14.10 -24.81 -34.97
CA VAL A 202 13.71 -24.51 -36.36
C VAL A 202 13.31 -23.04 -36.46
N VAL A 203 12.45 -22.55 -35.54
CA VAL A 203 12.03 -21.15 -35.51
C VAL A 203 13.21 -20.22 -35.17
N GLU A 204 14.12 -20.63 -34.29
CA GLU A 204 15.35 -19.89 -34.03
C GLU A 204 16.23 -19.80 -35.30
N GLY A 205 16.30 -20.89 -36.08
CA GLY A 205 17.01 -20.93 -37.36
C GLY A 205 16.44 -19.91 -38.35
N TRP A 206 15.13 -19.77 -38.45
CA TRP A 206 14.49 -18.75 -39.31
C TRP A 206 14.88 -17.33 -38.86
N GLY A 207 14.84 -17.04 -37.56
CA GLY A 207 15.26 -15.74 -37.06
C GLY A 207 16.75 -15.43 -37.38
N ARG A 208 17.64 -16.38 -37.24
CA ARG A 208 19.07 -16.22 -37.57
C ARG A 208 19.30 -16.01 -39.07
N ALA A 209 18.59 -16.77 -39.92
CA ALA A 209 18.68 -16.59 -41.39
C ALA A 209 18.16 -15.20 -41.80
N LEU A 210 17.11 -14.73 -41.17
CA LEU A 210 16.57 -13.37 -41.35
C LEU A 210 17.60 -12.30 -40.97
N VAL A 211 18.23 -12.41 -39.79
CA VAL A 211 19.29 -11.48 -39.35
C VAL A 211 20.42 -11.40 -40.37
N GLY A 212 20.95 -12.55 -40.82
CA GLY A 212 22.01 -12.59 -41.83
C GLY A 212 21.64 -11.91 -43.14
N ALA A 213 20.40 -12.10 -43.61
CA ALA A 213 19.94 -11.46 -44.86
C ALA A 213 19.72 -9.93 -44.65
N LEU A 214 19.21 -9.51 -43.52
CA LEU A 214 19.04 -8.08 -43.21
C LEU A 214 20.38 -7.35 -43.08
N GLU A 215 21.42 -7.99 -42.60
CA GLU A 215 22.80 -7.46 -42.61
C GLU A 215 23.34 -7.23 -44.02
N GLU A 216 22.92 -8.05 -44.99
CA GLU A 216 23.18 -7.88 -46.41
C GLU A 216 22.25 -6.87 -47.10
N GLY A 217 21.31 -6.25 -46.38
CA GLY A 217 20.32 -5.35 -46.94
C GLY A 217 19.23 -6.04 -47.78
N LYS A 218 18.96 -7.31 -47.53
CA LYS A 218 17.98 -8.11 -48.29
C LYS A 218 16.90 -8.66 -47.35
N VAL A 219 15.68 -8.79 -47.84
CA VAL A 219 14.61 -9.56 -47.20
C VAL A 219 14.50 -10.90 -47.94
N PRO A 220 14.61 -12.05 -47.24
CA PRO A 220 14.48 -13.35 -47.93
C PRO A 220 13.07 -13.54 -48.50
N GLU A 221 12.96 -14.20 -49.68
CA GLU A 221 11.68 -14.46 -50.35
C GLU A 221 10.64 -15.19 -49.45
N ALA A 222 11.11 -15.96 -48.47
CA ALA A 222 10.26 -16.67 -47.51
C ALA A 222 9.56 -15.74 -46.48
N PHE A 223 9.94 -14.48 -46.42
CA PHE A 223 9.37 -13.51 -45.49
C PHE A 223 8.56 -12.46 -46.20
N ARG A 224 7.41 -12.13 -45.65
CA ARG A 224 6.59 -11.01 -46.09
C ARG A 224 6.83 -9.79 -45.22
N GLU A 225 7.06 -8.62 -45.80
CA GLU A 225 7.10 -7.38 -45.10
C GLU A 225 5.67 -6.92 -44.77
N GLU A 226 5.42 -6.61 -43.54
CA GLU A 226 4.19 -5.96 -43.07
C GLU A 226 4.52 -4.66 -42.34
N LYS A 227 3.99 -3.55 -42.85
CA LYS A 227 4.11 -2.24 -42.22
C LYS A 227 2.78 -1.84 -41.59
N ARG A 228 2.79 -1.58 -40.29
CA ARG A 228 1.63 -1.09 -39.57
C ARG A 228 1.89 0.34 -39.13
N ARG A 229 1.07 1.24 -39.61
CA ARG A 229 1.14 2.67 -39.28
C ARG A 229 0.06 2.99 -38.25
N VAL A 230 0.44 3.77 -37.26
CA VAL A 230 -0.47 4.21 -36.19
C VAL A 230 -0.10 5.61 -35.74
N ARG A 231 -1.12 6.38 -35.33
CA ARG A 231 -0.98 7.69 -34.72
C ARG A 231 -1.07 7.56 -33.21
N LEU A 232 -0.20 8.26 -32.48
CA LEU A 232 -0.22 8.33 -31.04
C LEU A 232 -0.35 9.79 -30.62
N ARG A 233 -1.37 10.10 -29.84
CA ARG A 233 -1.62 11.44 -29.31
C ARG A 233 -1.75 11.38 -27.79
N PRO A 234 -1.29 12.41 -27.05
CA PRO A 234 -1.64 12.54 -25.67
C PRO A 234 -3.16 12.58 -25.50
N TRP A 235 -3.66 11.88 -24.49
CA TRP A 235 -5.03 12.12 -24.07
C TRP A 235 -5.12 13.61 -23.67
N ALA A 236 -5.75 14.40 -24.50
CA ALA A 236 -6.11 15.76 -24.17
C ALA A 236 -7.28 15.74 -23.16
N ALA A 237 -7.07 15.24 -21.97
CA ALA A 237 -7.65 15.87 -20.82
C ALA A 237 -6.94 17.23 -20.75
N ALA A 238 -7.28 18.11 -21.68
CA ALA A 238 -7.07 19.54 -21.52
C ALA A 238 -7.34 19.79 -20.05
N ALA A 239 -6.46 20.54 -19.38
CA ALA A 239 -6.68 20.96 -18.02
C ALA A 239 -8.18 21.22 -17.88
N ARG A 240 -8.92 20.22 -17.34
CA ARG A 240 -10.36 20.39 -17.16
C ARG A 240 -10.43 21.56 -16.23
N LYS A 241 -11.00 22.66 -16.72
CA LYS A 241 -11.44 23.69 -15.82
C LYS A 241 -12.25 22.94 -14.79
N ALA A 242 -11.78 22.92 -13.52
CA ALA A 242 -12.44 22.15 -12.49
C ALA A 242 -13.92 22.44 -12.57
N ASP A 243 -14.76 21.41 -12.59
CA ASP A 243 -16.20 21.65 -12.53
C ASP A 243 -16.49 22.52 -11.30
N ASP A 244 -17.43 23.42 -11.44
CA ASP A 244 -18.01 24.11 -10.30
C ASP A 244 -18.44 23.07 -9.24
N PRO A 245 -18.17 23.29 -7.93
CA PRO A 245 -18.53 22.35 -6.89
C PRO A 245 -19.97 21.86 -6.96
N GLU A 246 -20.91 22.77 -7.26
CA GLU A 246 -22.33 22.45 -7.40
C GLU A 246 -22.59 21.44 -8.52
N ALA A 247 -22.00 21.66 -9.68
CA ALA A 247 -22.13 20.78 -10.84
C ALA A 247 -21.51 19.41 -10.58
N PHE A 248 -20.33 19.36 -9.94
CA PHE A 248 -19.66 18.12 -9.65
C PHE A 248 -20.39 17.27 -8.61
N TYR A 249 -20.83 17.88 -7.50
CA TYR A 249 -21.60 17.17 -6.46
C TYR A 249 -22.94 16.65 -6.99
N ALA A 250 -23.60 17.41 -7.89
CA ALA A 250 -24.88 17.04 -8.49
C ALA A 250 -24.80 15.72 -9.30
N ARG A 251 -23.64 15.38 -9.90
CA ARG A 251 -23.41 14.10 -10.60
C ARG A 251 -23.69 12.90 -9.70
N PHE A 252 -23.49 13.03 -8.40
CA PHE A 252 -23.70 11.98 -7.39
C PHE A 252 -25.02 12.13 -6.64
N GLY A 253 -25.89 13.06 -7.04
CA GLY A 253 -27.14 13.39 -6.34
C GLY A 253 -26.91 14.10 -4.99
N LEU A 254 -25.77 14.79 -4.82
CA LEU A 254 -25.37 15.50 -3.62
C LEU A 254 -25.40 17.01 -3.83
N LYS A 255 -25.47 17.76 -2.72
CA LYS A 255 -25.30 19.22 -2.71
C LYS A 255 -24.13 19.57 -1.78
N PRO A 256 -23.16 20.39 -2.20
CA PRO A 256 -22.03 20.73 -1.36
C PRO A 256 -22.47 21.63 -0.21
N THR A 257 -21.91 21.38 0.97
CA THR A 257 -22.03 22.26 2.15
C THR A 257 -21.10 23.48 1.98
N PRO A 258 -21.27 24.57 2.77
CA PRO A 258 -20.32 25.69 2.77
C PRO A 258 -18.88 25.25 3.01
N PHE A 259 -18.65 24.34 3.96
CA PHE A 259 -17.33 23.78 4.23
C PHE A 259 -16.74 23.04 3.01
N GLN A 260 -17.54 22.22 2.34
CA GLN A 260 -17.10 21.49 1.14
C GLN A 260 -16.72 22.44 -0.01
N ARG A 261 -17.43 23.55 -0.18
CA ARG A 261 -17.08 24.60 -1.16
C ARG A 261 -15.76 25.27 -0.83
N GLU A 262 -15.52 25.54 0.44
CA GLU A 262 -14.28 26.16 0.91
C GLU A 262 -13.09 25.23 0.67
N VAL A 263 -13.21 23.92 1.01
CA VAL A 263 -12.19 22.91 0.71
C VAL A 263 -11.94 22.80 -0.80
N PHE A 264 -12.99 22.84 -1.61
CA PHE A 264 -12.88 22.79 -3.07
C PHE A 264 -12.03 23.94 -3.59
N LYS A 265 -12.26 25.16 -3.09
CA LYS A 265 -11.51 26.36 -3.45
C LYS A 265 -10.03 26.28 -3.01
N VAL A 266 -9.77 25.84 -1.78
CA VAL A 266 -8.40 25.67 -1.26
C VAL A 266 -7.63 24.63 -2.08
N ALA A 267 -8.29 23.56 -2.48
CA ALA A 267 -7.68 22.50 -3.29
C ALA A 267 -7.39 22.91 -4.75
N GLU A 268 -7.83 24.08 -5.22
CA GLU A 268 -7.42 24.63 -6.53
C GLU A 268 -5.95 25.06 -6.57
N GLY A 269 -5.39 25.44 -5.41
CA GLY A 269 -3.97 25.74 -5.25
C GLY A 269 -3.11 24.52 -4.97
N ASP A 270 -2.02 24.73 -4.25
CA ASP A 270 -1.13 23.67 -3.77
C ASP A 270 -1.44 23.41 -2.28
N PRO A 271 -2.47 22.63 -1.96
CA PRO A 271 -2.96 22.51 -0.61
C PRO A 271 -2.01 21.71 0.29
N ALA A 272 -1.70 22.28 1.45
CA ALA A 272 -1.06 21.61 2.57
C ALA A 272 -1.85 21.99 3.84
N HIS A 273 -3.11 21.51 3.93
CA HIS A 273 -4.08 22.01 4.91
C HIS A 273 -4.62 20.91 5.84
N LEU A 274 -4.95 21.31 7.06
CA LEU A 274 -5.69 20.50 8.02
C LEU A 274 -7.19 20.78 7.89
N LEU A 275 -7.99 19.74 7.73
CA LEU A 275 -9.45 19.79 7.72
C LEU A 275 -9.98 19.26 9.06
N LEU A 276 -10.50 20.13 9.90
CA LEU A 276 -11.14 19.76 11.16
C LEU A 276 -12.66 19.75 10.99
N ALA A 277 -13.26 18.58 11.01
CA ALA A 277 -14.69 18.44 10.89
C ALA A 277 -15.19 17.19 11.62
N PRO A 278 -16.34 17.25 12.30
CA PRO A 278 -16.94 16.10 12.97
C PRO A 278 -17.18 14.93 12.01
N THR A 279 -17.28 13.72 12.57
CA THR A 279 -17.65 12.55 11.77
C THR A 279 -19.07 12.71 11.20
N GLY A 280 -19.29 12.31 9.94
CA GLY A 280 -20.61 12.40 9.28
C GLY A 280 -20.91 13.74 8.59
N THR A 281 -20.01 14.70 8.60
CA THR A 281 -20.17 16.01 7.92
C THR A 281 -19.80 16.01 6.43
N GLY A 282 -19.43 14.86 5.86
CA GLY A 282 -19.01 14.75 4.46
C GLY A 282 -17.55 15.13 4.22
N LYS A 283 -16.66 14.94 5.20
CA LYS A 283 -15.20 15.15 5.07
C LYS A 283 -14.59 14.41 3.87
N THR A 284 -15.00 13.18 3.66
CA THR A 284 -14.46 12.34 2.57
C THR A 284 -14.69 12.96 1.21
N GLU A 285 -15.93 13.40 0.94
CA GLU A 285 -16.28 14.07 -0.31
C GLU A 285 -15.62 15.44 -0.41
N ALA A 286 -15.52 16.19 0.71
CA ALA A 286 -14.82 17.47 0.74
C ALA A 286 -13.37 17.34 0.25
N ALA A 287 -12.65 16.32 0.72
CA ALA A 287 -11.24 16.12 0.37
C ALA A 287 -11.03 15.42 -0.99
N ALA A 288 -11.93 14.51 -1.38
CA ALA A 288 -11.74 13.69 -2.57
C ALA A 288 -12.25 14.35 -3.86
N PHE A 289 -13.39 15.05 -3.79
CA PHE A 289 -14.06 15.57 -4.99
C PHE A 289 -13.27 16.64 -5.76
N PRO A 290 -12.47 17.52 -5.10
CA PRO A 290 -11.64 18.46 -5.85
C PRO A 290 -10.65 17.78 -6.80
N ALA A 291 -9.98 16.71 -6.35
CA ALA A 291 -9.06 15.94 -7.19
C ALA A 291 -9.79 15.19 -8.33
N LEU A 292 -10.92 14.55 -8.01
CA LEU A 292 -11.72 13.83 -9.00
C LEU A 292 -12.31 14.77 -10.08
N ALA A 293 -12.75 15.97 -9.70
CA ALA A 293 -13.28 16.97 -10.62
C ALA A 293 -12.22 17.46 -11.62
N ARG A 294 -10.97 17.48 -11.20
CA ARG A 294 -9.84 17.88 -12.06
C ARG A 294 -9.21 16.71 -12.82
N GLY A 295 -9.69 15.48 -12.60
CA GLY A 295 -9.09 14.27 -13.18
C GLY A 295 -7.70 13.97 -12.65
N GLU A 296 -7.40 14.43 -11.43
CA GLU A 296 -6.14 14.17 -10.73
C GLU A 296 -6.19 12.81 -10.03
N ARG A 297 -5.01 12.24 -9.77
CA ARG A 297 -4.88 11.04 -8.96
C ARG A 297 -5.10 11.37 -7.49
N LEU A 298 -5.89 10.54 -6.82
CA LEU A 298 -6.18 10.64 -5.39
C LEU A 298 -5.53 9.47 -4.64
N VAL A 299 -4.61 9.74 -3.72
CA VAL A 299 -4.10 8.75 -2.78
C VAL A 299 -4.75 8.99 -1.42
N PHE A 300 -5.68 8.12 -1.03
CA PHE A 300 -6.45 8.26 0.19
C PHE A 300 -5.90 7.29 1.25
N VAL A 301 -5.31 7.85 2.31
CA VAL A 301 -4.57 7.12 3.36
C VAL A 301 -5.41 7.05 4.62
N LEU A 302 -5.62 5.86 5.11
CA LEU A 302 -6.49 5.55 6.23
C LEU A 302 -5.71 4.86 7.36
N PRO A 303 -6.07 5.07 8.63
CA PRO A 303 -5.36 4.44 9.75
C PRO A 303 -5.60 2.95 9.85
N THR A 304 -6.72 2.45 9.32
CA THR A 304 -7.09 1.03 9.44
C THR A 304 -7.68 0.45 8.16
N ARG A 305 -7.56 -0.87 8.02
CA ARG A 305 -8.12 -1.65 6.89
C ARG A 305 -9.65 -1.61 6.84
N SER A 306 -10.31 -1.58 8.00
CA SER A 306 -11.79 -1.51 8.05
C SER A 306 -12.34 -0.22 7.45
N LEU A 307 -11.63 0.89 7.60
CA LEU A 307 -11.96 2.15 6.93
C LEU A 307 -11.77 2.06 5.41
N VAL A 308 -10.71 1.38 4.95
CA VAL A 308 -10.49 1.12 3.52
C VAL A 308 -11.67 0.35 2.94
N ASP A 309 -12.12 -0.72 3.61
CA ASP A 309 -13.24 -1.55 3.15
C ASP A 309 -14.59 -0.78 3.09
N ASP A 310 -14.82 0.17 4.00
CA ASP A 310 -16.04 1.01 3.97
C ASP A 310 -16.01 2.02 2.82
N LEU A 311 -14.84 2.63 2.58
CA LEU A 311 -14.68 3.61 1.51
C LEU A 311 -14.65 2.99 0.11
N GLU A 312 -14.16 1.76 -0.04
CA GLU A 312 -14.09 1.08 -1.34
C GLU A 312 -15.44 1.10 -2.06
N GLY A 313 -16.51 0.70 -1.38
CA GLY A 313 -17.87 0.68 -1.97
C GLY A 313 -18.37 2.05 -2.42
N ARG A 314 -17.92 3.14 -1.74
CA ARG A 314 -18.27 4.52 -2.10
C ARG A 314 -17.50 4.97 -3.34
N PHE A 315 -16.18 4.76 -3.38
CA PHE A 315 -15.36 5.14 -4.52
C PHE A 315 -15.66 4.32 -5.78
N ARG A 316 -15.98 3.01 -5.65
CA ARG A 316 -16.45 2.20 -6.80
C ARG A 316 -17.68 2.82 -7.45
N ARG A 317 -18.65 3.28 -6.65
CA ARG A 317 -19.85 3.94 -7.17
C ARG A 317 -19.50 5.27 -7.85
N TYR A 318 -18.64 6.10 -7.26
CA TYR A 318 -18.25 7.38 -7.84
C TYR A 318 -17.50 7.20 -9.16
N LEU A 319 -16.52 6.31 -9.20
CA LEU A 319 -15.72 6.07 -10.40
C LEU A 319 -16.53 5.44 -11.53
N LYS A 320 -17.51 4.59 -11.21
CA LYS A 320 -18.44 4.04 -12.22
C LYS A 320 -19.26 5.15 -12.90
N ILE A 321 -19.80 6.08 -12.12
CA ILE A 321 -20.54 7.25 -12.65
C ILE A 321 -19.63 8.11 -13.52
N LEU A 322 -18.43 8.45 -13.02
CA LEU A 322 -17.47 9.25 -13.76
C LEU A 322 -17.01 8.59 -15.06
N ALA A 323 -16.78 7.26 -15.07
CA ALA A 323 -16.41 6.54 -16.27
C ALA A 323 -17.50 6.63 -17.37
N GLN A 324 -18.77 6.50 -16.98
CA GLN A 324 -19.91 6.61 -17.90
C GLN A 324 -20.09 8.03 -18.46
N GLU A 325 -20.01 9.03 -17.58
CA GLU A 325 -20.22 10.44 -17.99
C GLU A 325 -19.07 11.00 -18.82
N GLU A 326 -17.84 10.58 -18.48
CA GLU A 326 -16.64 11.05 -19.16
C GLU A 326 -16.29 10.26 -20.42
N GLY A 327 -16.96 9.12 -20.66
CA GLY A 327 -16.64 8.23 -21.78
C GLY A 327 -15.24 7.63 -21.72
N ARG A 328 -14.64 7.57 -20.51
CA ARG A 328 -13.26 7.14 -20.27
C ARG A 328 -13.22 6.11 -19.15
N PRO A 329 -12.40 5.04 -19.27
CA PRO A 329 -12.19 4.11 -18.18
C PRO A 329 -11.64 4.81 -16.93
N LYS A 330 -12.10 4.37 -15.76
CA LYS A 330 -11.60 4.78 -14.44
C LYS A 330 -11.07 3.58 -13.69
N ALA A 331 -10.13 3.79 -12.79
CA ALA A 331 -9.55 2.72 -11.98
C ALA A 331 -9.49 3.07 -10.50
N LEU A 332 -9.73 2.05 -9.67
CA LEU A 332 -9.54 2.07 -8.22
C LEU A 332 -8.52 1.00 -7.84
N VAL A 333 -7.51 1.39 -7.08
CA VAL A 333 -6.59 0.45 -6.43
C VAL A 333 -6.89 0.42 -4.93
N VAL A 334 -6.96 -0.79 -4.38
CA VAL A 334 -6.96 -1.03 -2.93
C VAL A 334 -5.67 -1.74 -2.59
N ASP A 335 -4.79 -1.06 -1.83
CA ASP A 335 -3.47 -1.57 -1.47
C ASP A 335 -3.26 -1.52 0.05
N THR A 336 -3.47 -2.64 0.69
CA THR A 336 -3.26 -2.85 2.12
C THR A 336 -2.30 -4.01 2.35
N GLY A 337 -1.81 -4.19 3.59
CA GLY A 337 -0.86 -5.27 3.90
C GLY A 337 -1.30 -6.69 3.48
N HIS A 338 -2.62 -6.94 3.33
CA HIS A 338 -3.16 -8.27 2.99
C HIS A 338 -3.91 -8.32 1.67
N ARG A 339 -4.23 -7.17 1.11
CA ARG A 339 -5.06 -7.10 -0.08
C ARG A 339 -4.49 -6.11 -1.07
N GLN A 340 -4.23 -6.61 -2.26
CA GLN A 340 -3.96 -5.82 -3.43
C GLN A 340 -5.03 -6.15 -4.47
N ALA A 341 -5.80 -5.16 -4.88
CA ALA A 341 -6.83 -5.33 -5.90
C ALA A 341 -6.91 -4.06 -6.76
N ARG A 342 -7.18 -4.25 -8.04
CA ARG A 342 -7.47 -3.18 -8.98
C ARG A 342 -8.85 -3.42 -9.58
N PHE A 343 -9.67 -2.38 -9.57
CA PHE A 343 -10.99 -2.37 -10.21
C PHE A 343 -10.95 -1.39 -11.37
N ARG A 344 -11.41 -1.82 -12.52
CA ARG A 344 -11.58 -1.00 -13.71
C ARG A 344 -13.06 -0.82 -14.01
N PHE A 345 -13.45 0.40 -14.29
CA PHE A 345 -14.81 0.80 -14.63
C PHE A 345 -14.81 1.30 -16.06
N SER A 346 -15.51 0.61 -16.94
CA SER A 346 -15.61 0.99 -18.36
C SER A 346 -16.76 1.97 -18.59
N PRO A 347 -16.72 2.78 -19.67
CA PRO A 347 -17.79 3.72 -20.01
C PRO A 347 -19.14 3.06 -20.25
N ASP A 348 -19.17 1.79 -20.67
CA ASP A 348 -20.38 0.99 -20.83
C ASP A 348 -20.97 0.44 -19.51
N GLY A 349 -20.35 0.81 -18.38
CA GLY A 349 -20.79 0.43 -17.04
C GLY A 349 -20.33 -0.95 -16.56
N GLN A 350 -19.47 -1.64 -17.32
CA GLN A 350 -18.83 -2.87 -16.85
C GLN A 350 -17.81 -2.58 -15.75
N GLU A 351 -17.65 -3.55 -14.87
CA GLU A 351 -16.67 -3.51 -13.79
C GLU A 351 -15.86 -4.80 -13.82
N GLU A 352 -14.54 -4.63 -13.93
CA GLU A 352 -13.57 -5.71 -13.90
C GLU A 352 -12.71 -5.62 -12.66
N ALA A 353 -12.47 -6.74 -11.97
CA ALA A 353 -11.58 -6.82 -10.82
C ALA A 353 -10.40 -7.74 -11.14
N THR A 354 -9.20 -7.25 -10.90
CA THR A 354 -7.96 -8.01 -11.04
C THR A 354 -7.14 -8.01 -9.76
N LYS A 355 -6.38 -9.10 -9.54
CA LYS A 355 -5.38 -9.19 -8.47
C LYS A 355 -3.96 -8.91 -8.97
N GLU A 356 -3.82 -8.58 -10.23
CA GLU A 356 -2.53 -8.32 -10.84
C GLU A 356 -1.87 -7.04 -10.29
N ARG A 357 -0.57 -6.91 -10.48
CA ARG A 357 0.19 -5.72 -10.11
C ARG A 357 -0.37 -4.48 -10.78
N HIS A 358 -0.41 -3.39 -10.06
CA HIS A 358 -1.05 -2.15 -10.49
C HIS A 358 -0.11 -0.93 -10.51
N LEU A 359 1.10 -1.05 -9.96
CA LEU A 359 2.10 0.03 -9.87
C LEU A 359 1.54 1.42 -9.51
N TYR A 360 0.42 1.45 -8.78
CA TYR A 360 -0.33 2.68 -8.47
C TYR A 360 -0.84 3.45 -9.70
N HIS A 361 -1.07 2.75 -10.81
CA HIS A 361 -1.76 3.33 -11.94
C HIS A 361 -3.28 3.23 -11.76
N ALA A 362 -3.88 4.28 -11.18
CA ALA A 362 -5.31 4.38 -10.91
C ALA A 362 -5.72 5.85 -10.68
N ASP A 363 -7.01 6.16 -10.87
CA ASP A 363 -7.58 7.48 -10.52
C ASP A 363 -7.66 7.63 -8.99
N VAL A 364 -7.99 6.56 -8.27
CA VAL A 364 -8.04 6.52 -6.81
C VAL A 364 -7.26 5.34 -6.26
N ILE A 365 -6.48 5.60 -5.22
CA ILE A 365 -5.73 4.60 -4.47
C ILE A 365 -6.15 4.69 -3.01
N LEU A 366 -6.73 3.61 -2.48
CA LEU A 366 -7.05 3.47 -1.07
C LEU A 366 -5.97 2.63 -0.40
N THR A 367 -5.32 3.19 0.63
CA THR A 367 -4.21 2.54 1.30
C THR A 367 -4.18 2.85 2.80
N THR A 368 -3.27 2.20 3.54
CA THR A 368 -2.98 2.50 4.94
C THR A 368 -1.63 3.19 5.09
N LEU A 369 -1.40 3.90 6.20
CA LEU A 369 -0.13 4.62 6.42
C LEU A 369 1.07 3.69 6.34
N ASP A 370 1.01 2.54 7.00
CA ASP A 370 2.07 1.52 6.99
C ASP A 370 2.39 1.05 5.56
N LYS A 371 1.36 0.84 4.73
CA LYS A 371 1.57 0.44 3.34
C LYS A 371 2.08 1.58 2.47
N LEU A 372 1.62 2.80 2.71
CA LEU A 372 2.15 3.99 2.04
C LEU A 372 3.64 4.16 2.34
N LEU A 373 4.04 4.10 3.62
CA LEU A 373 5.45 4.20 4.03
C LEU A 373 6.31 3.08 3.43
N TYR A 374 5.78 1.84 3.41
CA TYR A 374 6.45 0.71 2.77
C TYR A 374 6.77 1.00 1.30
N ARG A 375 5.83 1.63 0.58
CA ARG A 375 6.04 2.04 -0.81
C ARG A 375 6.89 3.30 -0.93
N TYR A 376 6.74 4.24 -0.01
CA TYR A 376 7.54 5.47 0.04
C TYR A 376 9.03 5.15 0.12
N PHE A 377 9.39 4.13 0.88
CA PHE A 377 10.77 3.67 0.98
C PHE A 377 11.15 2.58 -0.03
N GLY A 378 10.33 2.34 -1.04
CA GLY A 378 10.69 1.49 -2.17
C GLY A 378 10.79 0.00 -1.89
N TYR A 379 9.97 -0.54 -0.98
CA TYR A 379 9.96 -1.97 -0.65
C TYR A 379 8.99 -2.83 -1.47
N ALA A 380 8.16 -2.23 -2.30
CA ALA A 380 7.14 -2.97 -3.03
C ALA A 380 7.55 -3.30 -4.46
N GLU A 381 6.93 -4.31 -5.05
CA GLU A 381 6.98 -4.64 -6.48
C GLU A 381 8.32 -5.19 -7.02
N GLY A 382 9.26 -5.60 -6.19
CA GLY A 382 10.52 -6.20 -6.64
C GLY A 382 11.27 -5.32 -7.64
N VAL A 383 11.38 -5.75 -8.89
CA VAL A 383 12.09 -5.02 -9.96
C VAL A 383 11.46 -3.67 -10.35
N LYS A 384 10.30 -3.31 -9.79
CA LYS A 384 9.62 -2.03 -10.02
C LYS A 384 9.42 -1.22 -8.74
N SER A 385 10.16 -1.51 -7.69
CA SER A 385 9.94 -0.92 -6.36
C SER A 385 10.20 0.59 -6.29
N TYR A 386 11.02 1.16 -7.17
CA TYR A 386 11.27 2.61 -7.21
C TYR A 386 10.17 3.43 -7.91
N THR A 387 9.16 2.78 -8.47
CA THR A 387 8.06 3.48 -9.15
C THR A 387 7.32 4.45 -8.25
N PHE A 388 7.01 4.07 -7.00
CA PHE A 388 6.30 4.94 -6.07
C PHE A 388 7.19 6.05 -5.48
N PRO A 389 8.44 5.81 -5.04
CA PRO A 389 9.35 6.89 -4.65
C PRO A 389 9.46 8.02 -5.68
N ARG A 390 9.51 7.66 -6.95
CA ARG A 390 9.46 8.64 -8.03
C ARG A 390 8.10 9.38 -8.10
N ARG A 391 6.97 8.64 -7.99
CA ARG A 391 5.62 9.19 -8.13
C ARG A 391 5.20 10.13 -7.01
N ILE A 392 5.80 10.04 -5.84
CA ILE A 392 5.44 10.88 -4.70
C ILE A 392 5.51 12.37 -5.04
N HIS A 393 6.36 12.75 -5.99
CA HIS A 393 6.56 14.12 -6.45
C HIS A 393 5.65 14.51 -7.64
N ASP A 394 4.73 13.64 -8.07
CA ASP A 394 3.79 13.96 -9.15
C ASP A 394 2.78 15.01 -8.71
N ARG A 395 2.88 16.22 -9.24
CA ARG A 395 1.99 17.36 -8.92
C ARG A 395 0.53 17.12 -9.26
N ARG A 396 0.22 16.14 -10.11
CA ARG A 396 -1.15 15.73 -10.42
C ARG A 396 -1.72 14.74 -9.41
N THR A 397 -1.05 14.51 -8.31
CA THR A 397 -1.50 13.65 -7.23
C THR A 397 -1.88 14.49 -6.01
N LEU A 398 -3.05 14.24 -5.43
CA LEU A 398 -3.47 14.75 -4.14
C LEU A 398 -3.43 13.61 -3.10
N PHE A 399 -2.67 13.80 -2.03
CA PHE A 399 -2.67 12.90 -0.89
C PHE A 399 -3.70 13.36 0.14
N VAL A 400 -4.51 12.43 0.65
CA VAL A 400 -5.47 12.70 1.72
C VAL A 400 -5.21 11.73 2.87
N PHE A 401 -4.87 12.26 4.04
CA PHE A 401 -4.65 11.49 5.26
C PHE A 401 -5.85 11.66 6.19
N ASP A 402 -6.63 10.59 6.39
CA ASP A 402 -7.87 10.65 7.18
C ASP A 402 -7.68 10.09 8.58
N GLU A 403 -8.44 10.64 9.53
CA GLU A 403 -8.51 10.24 10.94
C GLU A 403 -7.12 10.10 11.60
N VAL A 404 -6.21 11.05 11.32
CA VAL A 404 -4.80 11.00 11.76
C VAL A 404 -4.63 11.01 13.28
N HIS A 405 -5.65 11.45 14.02
CA HIS A 405 -5.67 11.38 15.50
C HIS A 405 -5.65 9.95 16.05
N LEU A 406 -5.85 8.94 15.19
CA LEU A 406 -5.81 7.53 15.55
C LEU A 406 -4.40 6.91 15.45
N TYR A 407 -3.41 7.68 15.03
CA TYR A 407 -2.05 7.18 14.95
C TYR A 407 -1.43 7.05 16.34
N GLU A 408 -0.89 5.87 16.65
CA GLU A 408 -0.09 5.61 17.85
C GLU A 408 1.26 6.35 17.76
N ALA A 409 2.01 6.41 18.87
CA ALA A 409 3.23 7.21 18.97
C ALA A 409 4.23 7.01 17.80
N THR A 410 4.60 5.78 17.49
CA THR A 410 5.53 5.46 16.38
C THR A 410 4.95 5.85 15.02
N ALA A 411 3.66 5.56 14.79
CA ALA A 411 2.97 5.92 13.56
C ALA A 411 2.86 7.44 13.41
N TRP A 412 2.65 8.17 14.53
CA TRP A 412 2.61 9.64 14.53
C TRP A 412 3.96 10.24 14.16
N VAL A 413 5.06 9.75 14.72
CA VAL A 413 6.41 10.22 14.37
C VAL A 413 6.69 10.02 12.87
N ASN A 414 6.44 8.83 12.34
CA ASN A 414 6.61 8.55 10.91
C ASN A 414 5.69 9.44 10.04
N PHE A 415 4.45 9.66 10.46
CA PHE A 415 3.51 10.53 9.76
C PHE A 415 3.99 11.98 9.75
N ARG A 416 4.44 12.52 10.90
CA ARG A 416 4.97 13.89 11.01
C ARG A 416 6.16 14.11 10.06
N HIS A 417 7.12 13.17 10.03
CA HIS A 417 8.26 13.24 9.13
C HIS A 417 7.84 13.14 7.65
N LEU A 418 6.90 12.26 7.34
CA LEU A 418 6.33 12.17 5.99
C LEU A 418 5.69 13.49 5.56
N ILE A 419 4.84 14.09 6.40
CA ILE A 419 4.20 15.38 6.13
C ILE A 419 5.23 16.48 5.90
N ALA A 420 6.27 16.55 6.75
CA ALA A 420 7.35 17.52 6.59
C ALA A 420 8.11 17.34 5.26
N SER A 421 8.34 16.09 4.86
CA SER A 421 9.00 15.77 3.58
C SER A 421 8.13 16.15 2.39
N LEU A 422 6.82 15.82 2.43
CA LEU A 422 5.86 16.19 1.40
C LEU A 422 5.73 17.71 1.25
N TYR A 423 5.66 18.42 2.38
CA TYR A 423 5.57 19.88 2.39
C TYR A 423 6.82 20.54 1.75
N LYS A 424 8.01 20.12 2.18
CA LYS A 424 9.29 20.63 1.62
C LYS A 424 9.44 20.34 0.13
N ALA A 425 8.87 19.22 -0.35
CA ALA A 425 8.91 18.83 -1.75
C ALA A 425 7.79 19.47 -2.60
N GLY A 426 6.91 20.31 -2.01
CA GLY A 426 5.79 20.94 -2.71
C GLY A 426 4.72 19.93 -3.15
N VAL A 427 4.62 18.78 -2.48
CA VAL A 427 3.60 17.77 -2.76
C VAL A 427 2.28 18.19 -2.13
N ARG A 428 1.20 18.03 -2.88
CA ARG A 428 -0.16 18.45 -2.48
C ARG A 428 -0.79 17.43 -1.54
N PHE A 429 -1.24 17.87 -0.37
CA PHE A 429 -1.92 17.00 0.58
C PHE A 429 -2.95 17.70 1.46
N LEU A 430 -3.91 16.92 1.95
CA LEU A 430 -4.89 17.30 2.97
C LEU A 430 -4.80 16.34 4.15
N VAL A 431 -4.77 16.87 5.34
CA VAL A 431 -4.84 16.10 6.59
C VAL A 431 -6.23 16.25 7.16
N MET A 432 -6.88 15.16 7.56
CA MET A 432 -8.24 15.19 8.10
C MET A 432 -8.29 14.61 9.49
N SER A 433 -9.04 15.27 10.38
CA SER A 433 -9.32 14.79 11.71
C SER A 433 -10.69 15.26 12.20
N ALA A 434 -11.33 14.46 13.04
CA ALA A 434 -12.49 14.92 13.80
C ALA A 434 -12.07 15.73 15.03
N THR A 435 -10.88 15.43 15.55
CA THR A 435 -10.29 16.04 16.75
C THR A 435 -8.79 16.11 16.58
N MET A 436 -8.20 17.30 16.73
CA MET A 436 -6.75 17.48 16.70
C MET A 436 -6.36 18.37 17.87
N PRO A 437 -5.58 17.88 18.84
CA PRO A 437 -5.05 18.73 19.89
C PRO A 437 -4.08 19.77 19.37
N GLY A 438 -3.99 20.92 20.04
CA GLY A 438 -3.12 22.01 19.67
C GLY A 438 -1.65 21.59 19.53
N THR A 439 -1.14 20.80 20.46
CA THR A 439 0.24 20.30 20.45
C THR A 439 0.58 19.49 19.21
N TYR A 440 -0.32 18.62 18.73
CA TYR A 440 -0.11 17.83 17.52
C TYR A 440 -0.21 18.69 16.23
N ARG A 441 -1.09 19.67 16.25
CA ARG A 441 -1.24 20.61 15.14
C ARG A 441 0.02 21.45 14.92
N GLU A 442 0.67 21.90 16.02
CA GLU A 442 1.90 22.68 15.98
C GLU A 442 3.10 21.88 15.46
N GLU A 443 3.08 20.55 15.55
CA GLU A 443 4.14 19.68 15.02
C GLU A 443 4.05 19.46 13.52
N LEU A 444 2.92 19.78 12.87
CA LEU A 444 2.72 19.55 11.43
C LEU A 444 3.09 20.81 10.63
N LEU A 445 3.87 20.64 9.58
CA LEU A 445 4.10 21.69 8.59
C LEU A 445 2.88 21.81 7.67
N LEU A 446 2.09 22.87 7.87
CA LEU A 446 0.85 23.12 7.18
C LEU A 446 0.74 24.60 6.79
N GLU A 447 0.08 24.89 5.66
CA GLU A 447 -0.22 26.26 5.26
C GLU A 447 -1.42 26.85 6.02
N GLY A 448 -2.38 26.00 6.42
CA GLY A 448 -3.57 26.45 7.09
C GLY A 448 -4.47 25.36 7.64
N THR A 449 -5.54 25.80 8.30
CA THR A 449 -6.57 24.91 8.83
C THR A 449 -7.94 25.41 8.42
N LEU A 450 -8.77 24.51 7.92
CA LEU A 450 -10.18 24.72 7.68
C LEU A 450 -10.99 23.99 8.73
N GLU A 451 -11.82 24.72 9.46
CA GLU A 451 -12.69 24.15 10.49
C GLU A 451 -14.14 24.15 10.01
N HIS A 452 -14.79 22.99 10.10
CA HIS A 452 -16.22 22.92 9.86
C HIS A 452 -16.95 23.74 10.91
N PRO A 453 -17.80 24.73 10.54
CA PRO A 453 -18.57 25.48 11.50
C PRO A 453 -19.38 24.51 12.38
N ALA A 454 -19.38 24.76 13.69
CA ALA A 454 -19.92 23.82 14.68
C ALA A 454 -21.35 23.39 14.32
N ALA A 455 -21.46 22.15 13.84
CA ALA A 455 -22.76 21.51 13.70
C ALA A 455 -23.38 21.38 15.10
N LYS A 456 -24.70 21.55 15.22
CA LYS A 456 -25.40 21.23 16.47
C LYS A 456 -25.01 19.80 16.86
N ARG A 457 -24.31 19.69 18.00
CA ARG A 457 -23.90 18.36 18.50
C ARG A 457 -25.15 17.57 18.88
N PRO A 458 -25.21 16.30 18.53
CA PRO A 458 -26.36 15.46 18.91
C PRO A 458 -26.45 15.34 20.43
N SER A 459 -27.66 15.41 20.97
CA SER A 459 -27.92 15.23 22.40
C SER A 459 -27.55 13.82 22.87
N ARG A 460 -26.70 13.71 23.88
CA ARG A 460 -26.25 12.44 24.47
C ARG A 460 -26.11 12.60 25.97
N VAL A 461 -26.93 11.91 26.74
CA VAL A 461 -26.83 11.91 28.20
C VAL A 461 -25.81 10.87 28.65
N LEU A 462 -24.77 11.31 29.36
CA LEU A 462 -23.78 10.43 29.98
C LEU A 462 -24.26 9.95 31.35
N ARG A 463 -24.04 8.67 31.65
CA ARG A 463 -24.23 8.09 32.98
C ARG A 463 -22.97 7.35 33.39
N TYR A 464 -22.36 7.73 34.50
CA TYR A 464 -21.22 7.02 35.06
C TYR A 464 -21.69 6.14 36.22
N MET A 465 -21.52 4.83 36.09
CA MET A 465 -21.98 3.82 37.02
C MET A 465 -20.79 2.93 37.47
N PRO A 466 -20.02 3.36 38.47
CA PRO A 466 -18.84 2.62 38.96
C PRO A 466 -19.11 1.14 39.27
N GLN A 467 -20.25 0.86 39.90
CA GLN A 467 -20.68 -0.48 40.30
C GLN A 467 -21.86 -0.97 39.49
N GLY A 468 -22.11 -0.38 38.31
CA GLY A 468 -23.23 -0.76 37.43
C GLY A 468 -23.06 -2.16 36.85
N ASN A 469 -24.18 -2.86 36.65
CA ASN A 469 -24.22 -4.15 36.00
C ASN A 469 -24.61 -4.00 34.50
N PRO A 470 -23.71 -4.28 33.57
CA PRO A 470 -24.03 -4.17 32.12
C PRO A 470 -25.28 -4.95 31.71
N MET A 471 -25.54 -6.13 32.29
CA MET A 471 -26.72 -6.96 31.99
C MET A 471 -28.03 -6.26 32.32
N GLU A 472 -28.13 -5.60 33.48
CA GLU A 472 -29.35 -4.90 33.88
C GLU A 472 -29.63 -3.72 32.96
N ILE A 473 -28.59 -2.98 32.60
CA ILE A 473 -28.66 -1.85 31.64
C ILE A 473 -29.15 -2.35 30.27
N ILE A 474 -28.55 -3.42 29.74
CA ILE A 474 -28.97 -4.03 28.47
C ILE A 474 -30.43 -4.46 28.53
N GLN A 475 -30.84 -5.15 29.59
CA GLN A 475 -32.22 -5.61 29.76
C GLN A 475 -33.24 -4.47 29.82
N SER A 476 -32.91 -3.34 30.48
CA SER A 476 -33.77 -2.16 30.55
C SER A 476 -33.94 -1.42 29.22
N HIS A 477 -33.09 -1.72 28.24
CA HIS A 477 -33.10 -1.12 26.89
C HIS A 477 -33.45 -2.10 25.77
N ARG A 478 -34.08 -3.23 26.10
CA ARG A 478 -34.59 -4.18 25.09
C ARG A 478 -35.52 -3.48 24.10
N GLY A 479 -35.39 -3.81 22.83
CA GLY A 479 -36.16 -3.17 21.75
C GLY A 479 -35.57 -1.89 21.20
N LYS A 480 -34.39 -1.46 21.67
CA LYS A 480 -33.62 -0.35 21.12
C LYS A 480 -32.40 -0.83 20.34
N ARG A 481 -31.73 0.09 19.64
CA ARG A 481 -30.42 -0.13 19.02
C ARG A 481 -29.34 0.10 20.07
N VAL A 482 -28.82 -1.02 20.61
CA VAL A 482 -27.88 -1.00 21.74
C VAL A 482 -26.49 -1.41 21.25
N LEU A 483 -25.49 -0.60 21.57
CA LEU A 483 -24.07 -0.89 21.38
C LEU A 483 -23.43 -1.18 22.74
N VAL A 484 -22.81 -2.35 22.89
CA VAL A 484 -22.08 -2.74 24.10
C VAL A 484 -20.60 -2.90 23.72
N VAL A 485 -19.72 -2.14 24.40
CA VAL A 485 -18.26 -2.20 24.15
C VAL A 485 -17.56 -2.70 25.41
N LEU A 486 -16.89 -3.85 25.28
CA LEU A 486 -16.11 -4.48 26.33
C LEU A 486 -14.65 -4.55 25.88
N GLU A 487 -13.69 -4.48 26.80
CA GLU A 487 -12.28 -4.45 26.43
C GLU A 487 -11.76 -5.85 26.01
N GLU A 488 -12.27 -6.91 26.62
CA GLU A 488 -11.77 -8.27 26.40
C GLU A 488 -12.70 -9.07 25.45
N VAL A 489 -12.08 -9.75 24.46
CA VAL A 489 -12.82 -10.61 23.51
C VAL A 489 -13.53 -11.75 24.22
N LYS A 490 -12.93 -12.29 25.28
CA LYS A 490 -13.51 -13.39 26.05
C LYS A 490 -14.80 -12.97 26.75
N GLU A 491 -14.78 -11.80 27.40
CA GLU A 491 -15.97 -11.24 28.06
C GLU A 491 -17.10 -10.95 27.05
N ALA A 492 -16.74 -10.38 25.91
CA ALA A 492 -17.70 -10.10 24.82
C ALA A 492 -18.34 -11.39 24.28
N ALA A 493 -17.55 -12.44 24.08
CA ALA A 493 -18.04 -13.74 23.64
C ALA A 493 -18.91 -14.44 24.69
N GLU A 494 -18.57 -14.35 25.98
CA GLU A 494 -19.39 -14.89 27.08
C GLU A 494 -20.73 -14.16 27.20
N LEU A 495 -20.72 -12.83 27.13
CA LEU A 495 -21.93 -12.03 27.16
C LEU A 495 -22.82 -12.36 25.94
N TYR A 496 -22.21 -12.52 24.75
CA TYR A 496 -22.94 -12.94 23.55
C TYR A 496 -23.61 -14.31 23.72
N LYS A 497 -22.89 -15.31 24.27
CA LYS A 497 -23.47 -16.64 24.51
C LYS A 497 -24.68 -16.61 25.42
N ARG A 498 -24.68 -15.74 26.45
CA ARG A 498 -25.80 -15.57 27.41
C ARG A 498 -27.00 -14.86 26.79
N LEU A 499 -26.77 -13.96 25.84
CA LEU A 499 -27.81 -13.12 25.23
C LEU A 499 -28.17 -13.52 23.80
N LYS A 500 -27.56 -14.57 23.27
CA LYS A 500 -27.73 -15.04 21.89
C LYS A 500 -29.21 -15.18 21.52
N GLY A 501 -29.61 -14.56 20.43
CA GLY A 501 -30.96 -14.55 19.92
C GLY A 501 -31.12 -13.69 18.68
N GLU A 502 -32.34 -13.52 18.22
CA GLU A 502 -32.60 -12.67 17.06
C GLU A 502 -32.22 -11.22 17.33
N GLY A 503 -31.44 -10.65 16.42
CA GLY A 503 -30.98 -9.25 16.52
C GLY A 503 -29.78 -9.04 17.45
N VAL A 504 -29.18 -10.12 18.00
CA VAL A 504 -27.97 -10.06 18.79
C VAL A 504 -26.77 -10.43 17.91
N PHE A 505 -25.72 -9.63 17.98
CA PHE A 505 -24.53 -9.75 17.15
C PHE A 505 -23.26 -9.61 17.98
N LEU A 506 -22.21 -10.40 17.62
CA LEU A 506 -20.87 -10.29 18.16
C LEU A 506 -19.93 -9.77 17.09
N TYR A 507 -19.13 -8.74 17.41
CA TYR A 507 -18.16 -8.15 16.49
C TYR A 507 -16.85 -7.80 17.20
N HIS A 508 -15.73 -8.37 16.78
CA HIS A 508 -14.41 -8.05 17.31
C HIS A 508 -13.28 -8.35 16.33
N GLY A 509 -12.06 -7.86 16.61
CA GLY A 509 -10.91 -7.99 15.74
C GLY A 509 -10.42 -9.41 15.47
N ARG A 510 -10.78 -10.38 16.36
CA ARG A 510 -10.41 -11.79 16.21
C ARG A 510 -11.47 -12.65 15.51
N LEU A 511 -12.48 -12.05 14.89
CA LEU A 511 -13.33 -12.74 13.91
C LEU A 511 -12.58 -12.84 12.58
N ALA A 512 -12.72 -13.97 11.87
CA ALA A 512 -12.24 -14.08 10.50
C ALA A 512 -12.85 -12.99 9.62
N GLU A 513 -12.11 -12.50 8.63
CA GLU A 513 -12.52 -11.35 7.81
C GLU A 513 -13.89 -11.53 7.16
N GLY A 514 -14.13 -12.72 6.60
CA GLY A 514 -15.43 -13.04 5.98
C GLY A 514 -16.60 -12.99 6.97
N GLN A 515 -16.40 -13.45 8.20
CA GLN A 515 -17.39 -13.40 9.27
C GLN A 515 -17.61 -11.96 9.75
N ARG A 516 -16.53 -11.22 9.97
CA ARG A 516 -16.57 -9.81 10.37
C ARG A 516 -17.39 -8.98 9.39
N ARG A 517 -17.15 -9.14 8.08
CA ARG A 517 -17.91 -8.47 7.02
C ARG A 517 -19.40 -8.89 7.00
N ARG A 518 -19.71 -10.18 7.25
CA ARG A 518 -21.10 -10.68 7.31
C ARG A 518 -21.87 -10.07 8.48
N VAL A 519 -21.29 -10.09 9.67
CA VAL A 519 -21.88 -9.50 10.87
C VAL A 519 -22.13 -8.01 10.67
N PHE A 520 -21.13 -7.29 10.23
CA PHE A 520 -21.23 -5.84 10.02
C PHE A 520 -22.34 -5.48 9.01
N ARG A 521 -22.44 -6.21 7.90
CA ARG A 521 -23.51 -5.98 6.92
C ARG A 521 -24.92 -6.21 7.51
N LYS A 522 -25.09 -7.23 8.38
CA LYS A 522 -26.36 -7.50 9.05
C LYS A 522 -26.74 -6.37 10.01
N VAL A 523 -25.79 -5.91 10.83
CA VAL A 523 -25.99 -4.80 11.77
C VAL A 523 -26.33 -3.51 11.01
N LYS A 524 -25.55 -3.16 9.98
CA LYS A 524 -25.75 -1.95 9.16
C LYS A 524 -27.12 -1.94 8.46
N ARG A 525 -27.64 -3.11 8.03
CA ARG A 525 -28.99 -3.20 7.47
C ARG A 525 -30.06 -2.91 8.51
N ARG A 526 -29.93 -3.43 9.75
CA ARG A 526 -30.88 -3.15 10.84
C ARG A 526 -30.83 -1.69 11.25
N ASP A 527 -29.62 -1.13 11.37
CA ASP A 527 -29.39 0.28 11.73
C ASP A 527 -30.04 1.25 10.72
N LYS A 528 -29.81 1.03 9.42
CA LYS A 528 -30.44 1.82 8.35
C LYS A 528 -31.97 1.70 8.37
N ALA A 529 -32.48 0.52 8.67
CA ALA A 529 -33.91 0.26 8.76
C ALA A 529 -34.51 0.69 10.12
N GLN A 530 -33.74 1.32 11.01
CA GLN A 530 -34.13 1.71 12.36
C GLN A 530 -34.73 0.54 13.20
N LYS A 531 -34.29 -0.69 12.90
CA LYS A 531 -34.73 -1.91 13.61
C LYS A 531 -33.85 -2.16 14.84
N PRO A 532 -34.43 -2.63 15.97
CA PRO A 532 -33.69 -2.96 17.17
C PRO A 532 -32.55 -3.95 16.90
N TYR A 533 -31.42 -3.75 17.55
CA TYR A 533 -30.29 -4.69 17.61
C TYR A 533 -29.50 -4.55 18.91
N LEU A 534 -28.83 -5.61 19.28
CA LEU A 534 -27.80 -5.61 20.33
C LEU A 534 -26.48 -6.00 19.69
N LEU A 535 -25.56 -5.06 19.59
CA LEU A 535 -24.21 -5.30 19.10
C LEU A 535 -23.23 -5.34 20.27
N ILE A 536 -22.71 -6.53 20.57
CA ILE A 536 -21.66 -6.75 21.56
C ILE A 536 -20.34 -6.73 20.83
N THR A 537 -19.41 -5.88 21.27
CA THR A 537 -18.16 -5.65 20.54
C THR A 537 -17.01 -5.31 21.47
N THR A 538 -15.81 -5.24 20.91
CA THR A 538 -14.60 -4.71 21.53
C THR A 538 -14.24 -3.35 20.91
N PRO A 539 -13.13 -2.65 21.27
CA PRO A 539 -12.69 -1.40 20.64
C PRO A 539 -12.61 -1.43 19.11
N ALA A 540 -12.69 -2.60 18.48
CA ALA A 540 -12.78 -2.74 17.02
C ALA A 540 -13.92 -1.93 16.35
N ILE A 541 -14.91 -1.46 17.14
CA ILE A 541 -16.04 -0.64 16.69
C ILE A 541 -15.71 0.85 16.62
N GLU A 542 -14.67 1.29 17.31
CA GLU A 542 -14.33 2.71 17.45
C GLU A 542 -13.94 3.33 16.12
N VAL A 543 -13.34 2.54 15.24
CA VAL A 543 -12.78 2.99 13.99
C VAL A 543 -13.52 2.38 12.80
N GLY A 544 -13.91 3.22 11.83
CA GLY A 544 -14.42 2.78 10.53
C GLY A 544 -15.85 2.28 10.47
N VAL A 545 -16.61 2.40 11.56
CA VAL A 545 -17.96 1.86 11.63
C VAL A 545 -19.01 2.98 11.62
N ASP A 546 -19.86 2.99 10.58
CA ASP A 546 -20.98 3.93 10.47
C ASP A 546 -22.26 3.30 11.06
N LEU A 547 -22.47 3.54 12.35
CA LEU A 547 -23.65 3.14 13.11
C LEU A 547 -24.27 4.33 13.85
N ASP A 548 -25.56 4.21 14.16
CA ASP A 548 -26.36 5.22 14.85
C ASP A 548 -27.17 4.55 15.97
N ALA A 549 -26.48 4.07 17.01
CA ALA A 549 -27.09 3.47 18.18
C ALA A 549 -27.89 4.49 19.03
N GLU A 550 -28.93 4.02 19.74
CA GLU A 550 -29.66 4.83 20.70
C GLU A 550 -29.02 4.77 22.09
N VAL A 551 -28.38 3.64 22.41
CA VAL A 551 -27.78 3.38 23.72
C VAL A 551 -26.38 2.81 23.55
N LEU A 552 -25.43 3.33 24.30
CA LEU A 552 -24.09 2.80 24.51
C LEU A 552 -23.99 2.25 25.94
N VAL A 553 -23.45 1.06 26.08
CA VAL A 553 -22.97 0.51 27.36
C VAL A 553 -21.49 0.19 27.18
N THR A 554 -20.63 0.83 27.93
CA THR A 554 -19.18 0.62 27.78
C THR A 554 -18.50 0.46 29.12
N THR A 555 -17.50 -0.39 29.20
CA THR A 555 -16.55 -0.41 30.31
C THR A 555 -15.78 0.90 30.35
N LEU A 556 -15.22 1.24 31.52
CA LEU A 556 -14.35 2.39 31.70
C LEU A 556 -13.22 2.34 30.69
N CYS A 557 -12.96 3.45 30.01
CA CYS A 557 -11.94 3.56 28.97
C CYS A 557 -11.36 5.00 28.96
N PRO A 558 -10.19 5.22 28.32
CA PRO A 558 -9.63 6.55 28.14
C PRO A 558 -10.60 7.52 27.45
N PRO A 559 -10.47 8.84 27.69
CA PRO A 559 -11.40 9.85 27.14
C PRO A 559 -11.46 9.84 25.61
N GLU A 560 -10.37 9.60 24.91
CA GLU A 560 -10.33 9.47 23.45
C GLU A 560 -11.18 8.30 22.94
N ASN A 561 -11.11 7.14 23.60
CA ASN A 561 -11.94 5.97 23.26
C ASN A 561 -13.41 6.24 23.54
N LEU A 562 -13.70 6.88 24.72
CA LEU A 562 -15.07 7.25 25.05
C LEU A 562 -15.68 8.17 23.99
N LEU A 563 -14.96 9.20 23.55
CA LEU A 563 -15.42 10.11 22.50
C LEU A 563 -15.71 9.39 21.17
N GLN A 564 -14.88 8.41 20.80
CA GLN A 564 -15.09 7.60 19.60
C GLN A 564 -16.34 6.72 19.70
N ARG A 565 -16.58 6.11 20.89
CA ARG A 565 -17.78 5.32 21.20
C ARG A 565 -19.03 6.19 21.21
N LEU A 566 -18.97 7.38 21.84
CA LEU A 566 -20.03 8.38 21.81
C LEU A 566 -20.35 8.84 20.38
N GLY A 567 -19.37 8.93 19.52
CA GLY A 567 -19.56 9.21 18.09
C GLY A 567 -20.44 8.20 17.32
N ARG A 568 -20.78 7.05 17.93
CA ARG A 568 -21.70 6.01 17.40
C ARG A 568 -23.11 6.10 17.96
N VAL A 569 -23.37 7.05 18.88
CA VAL A 569 -24.64 7.21 19.58
C VAL A 569 -25.36 8.46 19.10
N ASN A 570 -26.62 8.33 18.72
CA ASN A 570 -27.46 9.43 18.20
C ASN A 570 -26.71 10.29 17.15
N ARG A 571 -25.97 9.62 16.29
CA ARG A 571 -25.05 10.26 15.34
C ARG A 571 -25.75 11.17 14.35
N ARG A 572 -26.96 10.75 13.91
CA ARG A 572 -27.76 11.47 12.92
C ARG A 572 -28.63 12.55 13.52
N GLY A 573 -28.68 12.63 14.86
CA GLY A 573 -29.64 13.49 15.57
C GLY A 573 -31.08 13.00 15.44
N GLY A 574 -32.03 13.71 16.04
CA GLY A 574 -33.45 13.38 15.99
C GLY A 574 -34.03 12.79 17.28
N GLY A 575 -33.18 12.55 18.29
CA GLY A 575 -33.58 12.07 19.60
C GLY A 575 -32.53 12.39 20.67
N GLN A 576 -32.63 11.73 21.80
CA GLN A 576 -31.64 11.78 22.87
C GLN A 576 -30.96 10.42 23.00
N GLY A 577 -29.61 10.35 22.74
CA GLY A 577 -28.81 9.16 22.99
C GLY A 577 -28.51 9.00 24.49
N LYS A 578 -28.26 7.77 24.94
CA LYS A 578 -27.82 7.44 26.29
C LYS A 578 -26.50 6.69 26.24
N ALA A 579 -25.56 7.12 27.11
CA ALA A 579 -24.28 6.45 27.22
C ALA A 579 -24.00 6.09 28.66
N TYR A 580 -23.74 4.83 28.95
CA TYR A 580 -23.42 4.28 30.24
C TYR A 580 -21.97 3.85 30.28
N VAL A 581 -21.17 4.45 31.17
CA VAL A 581 -19.79 4.06 31.45
C VAL A 581 -19.80 3.28 32.76
N VAL A 582 -19.36 2.01 32.71
CA VAL A 582 -19.44 1.07 33.85
C VAL A 582 -18.04 0.68 34.30
N GLY A 583 -17.84 0.58 35.62
CA GLY A 583 -16.59 0.15 36.23
C GLY A 583 -15.71 1.30 36.75
N GLU A 584 -14.76 0.98 37.61
CA GLU A 584 -13.77 1.89 38.21
C GLU A 584 -12.33 1.59 37.73
N THR A 585 -12.10 0.43 37.20
CA THR A 585 -10.79 -0.04 36.71
C THR A 585 -10.86 -0.39 35.22
N TYR A 586 -9.75 -0.35 34.55
CA TYR A 586 -9.60 -0.77 33.16
C TYR A 586 -8.26 -1.50 32.96
N PRO A 587 -8.12 -2.25 31.86
CA PRO A 587 -6.93 -3.07 31.64
C PRO A 587 -5.63 -2.27 31.60
N ASP A 588 -4.59 -2.79 32.24
CA ASP A 588 -3.25 -2.17 32.33
C ASP A 588 -2.62 -1.83 30.98
N TYR A 589 -2.97 -2.59 29.93
CA TYR A 589 -2.44 -2.35 28.58
C TYR A 589 -2.92 -1.02 27.95
N LEU A 590 -3.94 -0.38 28.51
CA LEU A 590 -4.38 0.96 28.11
C LEU A 590 -3.59 2.10 28.78
N GLY A 591 -2.64 1.77 29.64
CA GLY A 591 -1.81 2.73 30.35
C GLY A 591 -2.45 3.26 31.64
N SER A 592 -2.04 4.44 32.11
CA SER A 592 -2.62 5.08 33.29
C SER A 592 -3.75 6.03 32.91
N LEU A 593 -4.86 6.04 33.67
CA LEU A 593 -5.91 7.04 33.50
C LEU A 593 -5.38 8.46 33.68
N PRO A 594 -5.88 9.42 32.88
CA PRO A 594 -5.58 10.82 33.13
C PRO A 594 -5.99 11.23 34.55
N GLU A 595 -5.16 12.02 35.21
CA GLU A 595 -5.45 12.56 36.53
C GLU A 595 -6.74 13.39 36.48
N GLY A 596 -7.62 13.18 37.44
CA GLY A 596 -8.92 13.88 37.53
C GLY A 596 -9.98 13.35 36.56
N TYR A 597 -9.71 12.32 35.76
CA TYR A 597 -10.68 11.82 34.78
C TYR A 597 -11.91 11.15 35.41
N LEU A 598 -11.73 10.41 36.52
CA LEU A 598 -12.87 9.82 37.27
C LEU A 598 -13.77 10.89 37.89
N GLU A 599 -13.19 11.96 38.42
CA GLU A 599 -13.90 13.11 38.94
C GLU A 599 -14.66 13.82 37.82
N LEU A 600 -14.07 13.94 36.64
CA LEU A 600 -14.75 14.48 35.46
C LEU A 600 -15.95 13.64 35.08
N LEU A 601 -15.82 12.30 35.03
CA LEU A 601 -16.96 11.41 34.73
C LEU A 601 -18.09 11.52 35.77
N LYS A 602 -17.74 11.64 37.05
CA LYS A 602 -18.73 11.91 38.13
C LYS A 602 -19.43 13.25 37.93
N ALA A 603 -18.69 14.29 37.55
CA ALA A 603 -19.24 15.60 37.27
C ALA A 603 -20.12 15.64 36.02
N LEU A 604 -19.88 14.78 35.06
CA LEU A 604 -20.67 14.65 33.83
C LEU A 604 -21.87 13.69 33.98
N ASP A 605 -22.01 13.00 35.11
CA ASP A 605 -23.13 12.07 35.32
C ASP A 605 -24.49 12.79 35.22
N GLY A 606 -25.35 12.28 34.36
CA GLY A 606 -26.64 12.87 34.05
C GLY A 606 -26.64 14.09 33.16
N GLN A 607 -25.48 14.59 32.73
CA GLN A 607 -25.37 15.76 31.87
C GLN A 607 -25.60 15.40 30.39
N ASP A 608 -26.16 16.34 29.62
CA ASP A 608 -26.24 16.25 28.18
C ASP A 608 -24.97 16.84 27.52
N LEU A 609 -24.19 15.99 26.90
CA LEU A 609 -22.91 16.38 26.28
C LEU A 609 -23.07 17.34 25.07
N ALA A 610 -24.30 17.56 24.56
CA ALA A 610 -24.57 18.53 23.49
C ALA A 610 -24.30 19.98 23.89
N GLN A 611 -24.29 20.28 25.16
CA GLN A 611 -24.18 21.67 25.72
C GLN A 611 -22.74 22.16 25.94
N GLY A 612 -21.73 21.51 25.33
CA GLY A 612 -20.32 21.87 25.49
C GLY A 612 -19.55 20.96 26.45
N GLU A 613 -20.21 20.09 27.19
CA GLU A 613 -19.59 19.17 28.13
C GLU A 613 -18.70 18.12 27.45
N GLU A 614 -18.93 17.82 26.16
CA GLU A 614 -18.04 16.99 25.38
C GLU A 614 -16.64 17.62 25.21
N GLU A 615 -16.55 18.95 25.23
CA GLU A 615 -15.25 19.64 25.13
C GLU A 615 -14.39 19.40 26.40
N ARG A 616 -14.99 19.25 27.55
CA ARG A 616 -14.28 18.88 28.78
C ARG A 616 -13.65 17.47 28.69
N LEU A 617 -14.35 16.52 28.02
CA LEU A 617 -13.79 15.20 27.71
C LEU A 617 -12.61 15.31 26.73
N ARG A 618 -12.68 16.20 25.74
CA ARG A 618 -11.59 16.43 24.79
C ARG A 618 -10.35 17.01 25.46
N GLN A 619 -10.54 17.94 26.38
CA GLN A 619 -9.45 18.54 27.14
C GLN A 619 -8.79 17.55 28.12
N ALA A 620 -9.49 16.50 28.53
CA ALA A 620 -8.94 15.42 29.32
C ALA A 620 -8.08 14.42 28.54
N ILE A 621 -8.07 14.49 27.22
CA ILE A 621 -7.23 13.62 26.39
C ILE A 621 -5.76 13.96 26.63
N ARG A 622 -5.01 12.99 27.12
CA ARG A 622 -3.55 13.07 27.21
C ARG A 622 -2.97 12.34 26.03
N TYR A 623 -2.43 13.09 25.09
CA TYR A 623 -1.65 12.48 24.02
C TYR A 623 -0.29 12.07 24.57
N PRO A 624 0.18 10.84 24.26
CA PRO A 624 1.50 10.43 24.69
C PRO A 624 2.53 11.41 24.15
N LYS A 625 3.21 12.14 25.06
CA LYS A 625 4.35 13.01 24.72
C LYS A 625 5.58 12.23 24.23
N TYR A 626 5.44 10.95 24.01
CA TYR A 626 6.55 10.11 23.56
C TYR A 626 6.71 10.24 22.07
N LEU A 627 7.57 11.17 21.69
CA LEU A 627 8.32 11.05 20.44
C LEU A 627 9.13 9.75 20.56
N ASP A 628 9.02 8.87 19.61
CA ASP A 628 9.93 7.73 19.51
C ASP A 628 11.15 8.17 18.68
N PRO A 629 12.27 8.59 19.33
CA PRO A 629 13.43 9.12 18.60
C PRO A 629 14.06 8.07 17.68
N ARG A 630 13.80 6.80 17.92
CA ARG A 630 14.27 5.71 17.07
C ARG A 630 13.51 5.68 15.75
N ALA A 631 12.18 5.89 15.79
CA ALA A 631 11.38 5.99 14.58
C ALA A 631 11.82 7.17 13.71
N GLU A 632 12.20 8.29 14.34
CA GLU A 632 12.76 9.47 13.68
C GLU A 632 14.06 9.15 12.95
N THR A 633 15.06 8.65 13.69
CA THR A 633 16.36 8.28 13.13
C THR A 633 16.23 7.25 11.99
N PHE A 634 15.32 6.29 12.17
CA PHE A 634 15.07 5.26 11.15
C PHE A 634 14.42 5.84 9.90
N PHE A 635 13.42 6.71 10.06
CA PHE A 635 12.78 7.40 8.93
C PHE A 635 13.80 8.19 8.13
N GLU A 636 14.64 8.98 8.80
CA GLU A 636 15.69 9.78 8.16
C GLU A 636 16.69 8.90 7.40
N ALA A 637 17.20 7.84 8.02
CA ALA A 637 18.13 6.92 7.36
C ALA A 637 17.55 6.28 6.09
N LEU A 638 16.29 5.86 6.11
CA LEU A 638 15.62 5.33 4.93
C LEU A 638 15.39 6.40 3.85
N GLN A 639 15.07 7.62 4.27
CA GLN A 639 14.89 8.74 3.35
C GLN A 639 16.21 9.12 2.69
N ASP A 640 17.30 9.16 3.46
CA ASP A 640 18.64 9.44 2.95
C ASP A 640 19.10 8.38 1.95
N TYR A 641 18.80 7.10 2.17
CA TYR A 641 19.06 6.06 1.19
C TYR A 641 18.28 6.25 -0.10
N VAL A 642 16.94 6.34 0.00
CA VAL A 642 16.04 6.29 -1.18
C VAL A 642 16.07 7.58 -1.99
N TYR A 643 16.08 8.73 -1.32
CA TYR A 643 15.97 10.05 -1.95
C TYR A 643 17.26 10.84 -1.91
N GLY A 644 18.08 10.65 -0.87
CA GLY A 644 19.41 11.25 -0.75
C GLY A 644 20.49 10.50 -1.51
N LEU A 645 20.23 9.24 -1.93
CA LEU A 645 21.18 8.35 -2.60
C LEU A 645 22.39 8.01 -1.72
N ASP A 646 22.24 8.02 -0.40
CA ASP A 646 23.28 7.68 0.56
C ASP A 646 23.42 6.16 0.70
N LEU A 647 24.42 5.59 0.02
CA LEU A 647 24.69 4.15 0.05
C LEU A 647 25.10 3.63 1.43
N THR A 648 25.53 4.48 2.36
CA THR A 648 25.89 4.05 3.72
C THR A 648 24.69 3.54 4.51
N GLN A 649 23.47 3.94 4.12
CA GLN A 649 22.22 3.52 4.73
C GLN A 649 21.62 2.21 4.12
N GLU A 650 22.24 1.65 3.07
CA GLU A 650 21.78 0.42 2.43
C GLU A 650 21.57 -0.75 3.42
N PRO A 651 22.45 -1.00 4.43
CA PRO A 651 22.25 -2.08 5.40
C PRO A 651 20.95 -1.95 6.20
N LEU A 652 20.50 -0.73 6.53
CA LEU A 652 19.22 -0.49 7.19
C LEU A 652 18.06 -0.73 6.24
N HIS A 653 18.16 -0.25 5.01
CA HIS A 653 17.14 -0.47 3.99
C HIS A 653 16.97 -1.96 3.64
N ARG A 654 18.03 -2.74 3.56
CA ARG A 654 17.98 -4.19 3.30
C ARG A 654 17.19 -4.98 4.36
N LYS A 655 17.10 -4.48 5.59
CA LYS A 655 16.32 -5.12 6.64
C LYS A 655 14.80 -5.12 6.34
N GLY A 656 14.36 -4.34 5.36
CA GLY A 656 13.02 -4.44 4.75
C GLY A 656 11.89 -4.06 5.67
N PHE A 657 12.11 -3.16 6.67
CA PHE A 657 11.12 -2.92 7.64
C PHE A 657 10.84 -1.46 8.00
N VAL A 658 9.58 -1.17 8.07
CA VAL A 658 9.03 0.13 8.45
C VAL A 658 8.14 -0.09 9.66
N ALA A 659 8.50 0.49 10.79
CA ALA A 659 7.73 0.38 12.01
C ALA A 659 6.67 1.48 12.10
N THR A 660 5.42 1.14 11.85
CA THR A 660 4.29 2.07 11.97
C THR A 660 3.40 1.81 13.16
N ARG A 661 3.45 0.58 13.71
CA ARG A 661 2.60 0.14 14.83
C ARG A 661 3.39 -0.47 15.97
N GLY A 662 4.66 -0.12 16.10
CA GLY A 662 5.60 -0.73 17.05
C GLY A 662 6.49 -1.78 16.38
N TRP A 663 7.47 -2.26 17.16
CA TRP A 663 8.55 -3.14 16.69
C TRP A 663 8.22 -4.63 16.78
N THR A 664 6.98 -4.96 17.15
CA THR A 664 6.54 -6.33 17.36
C THR A 664 5.95 -6.92 16.08
N PRO A 665 6.52 -8.00 15.54
CA PRO A 665 5.94 -8.67 14.37
C PRO A 665 4.62 -9.35 14.70
N SER A 666 3.78 -9.55 13.67
CA SER A 666 2.52 -10.27 13.76
C SER A 666 2.64 -11.66 13.13
N VAL A 667 1.83 -12.59 13.63
CA VAL A 667 1.64 -13.94 13.08
C VAL A 667 0.17 -14.19 12.79
N ARG A 668 -0.15 -15.18 11.97
CA ARG A 668 -1.53 -15.57 11.67
C ARG A 668 -1.93 -16.81 12.47
N LEU A 669 -3.07 -16.76 13.14
CA LEU A 669 -3.76 -17.94 13.65
C LEU A 669 -4.73 -18.41 12.56
N ARG A 670 -4.75 -19.73 12.30
CA ARG A 670 -5.54 -20.35 11.24
C ARG A 670 -6.39 -21.50 11.77
N GLN A 671 -7.64 -21.55 11.29
CA GLN A 671 -8.51 -22.70 11.43
C GLN A 671 -9.29 -22.94 10.13
N GLY A 672 -8.93 -23.98 9.37
CA GLY A 672 -9.48 -24.19 8.02
C GLY A 672 -9.17 -23.01 7.09
N GLU A 673 -10.21 -22.41 6.53
CA GLU A 673 -10.09 -21.23 5.67
C GLU A 673 -10.05 -19.89 6.45
N ASP A 674 -10.37 -19.93 7.74
CA ASP A 674 -10.43 -18.74 8.57
C ASP A 674 -9.05 -18.42 9.15
N GLU A 675 -8.64 -17.15 9.00
CA GLU A 675 -7.37 -16.63 9.52
C GLU A 675 -7.58 -15.30 10.24
N VAL A 676 -6.76 -15.08 11.28
CA VAL A 676 -6.66 -13.79 11.97
C VAL A 676 -5.20 -13.43 12.26
N GLU A 677 -4.86 -12.17 12.13
CA GLU A 677 -3.53 -11.66 12.47
C GLU A 677 -3.47 -11.24 13.94
N VAL A 678 -2.41 -11.68 14.63
CA VAL A 678 -2.20 -11.43 16.06
C VAL A 678 -0.75 -10.98 16.28
N PRO A 679 -0.49 -9.91 17.07
CA PRO A 679 0.86 -9.56 17.50
C PRO A 679 1.51 -10.70 18.26
N ILE A 680 2.78 -10.99 17.97
CA ILE A 680 3.48 -12.15 18.53
C ILE A 680 3.57 -12.10 20.06
N ASP A 681 3.68 -10.91 20.65
CA ASP A 681 3.76 -10.72 22.11
C ASP A 681 2.51 -11.20 22.86
N ARG A 682 1.34 -11.23 22.17
CA ARG A 682 0.11 -11.81 22.73
C ARG A 682 0.17 -13.32 22.87
N LEU A 683 1.10 -13.97 22.15
CA LEU A 683 1.31 -15.42 22.13
C LEU A 683 2.51 -15.86 22.97
N VAL A 684 3.16 -14.92 23.67
CA VAL A 684 4.24 -15.20 24.60
C VAL A 684 3.68 -15.62 25.96
N GLY A 685 4.25 -16.69 26.52
CA GLY A 685 3.91 -17.21 27.83
C GLY A 685 5.14 -17.77 28.54
N ARG A 686 4.91 -18.28 29.74
CA ARG A 686 5.92 -19.02 30.49
C ARG A 686 6.07 -20.44 29.89
N GLU A 687 7.17 -21.13 30.19
CA GLU A 687 7.45 -22.45 29.63
C GLU A 687 6.34 -23.47 29.94
N GLU A 688 5.79 -23.45 31.14
CA GLU A 688 4.71 -24.33 31.59
C GLU A 688 3.35 -24.07 30.93
N GLU A 689 3.17 -22.87 30.34
CA GLU A 689 1.95 -22.43 29.66
C GLU A 689 1.94 -22.75 28.17
N LEU A 690 3.09 -23.20 27.62
CA LEU A 690 3.25 -23.33 26.17
C LEU A 690 2.33 -24.42 25.59
N THR A 691 1.58 -24.07 24.62
CA THR A 691 0.73 -24.98 23.84
C THR A 691 1.49 -25.39 22.57
N PRO A 692 1.77 -26.69 22.36
CA PRO A 692 2.35 -27.18 21.13
C PRO A 692 1.38 -26.90 19.95
N VAL A 693 1.87 -26.22 18.92
CA VAL A 693 1.11 -25.95 17.70
C VAL A 693 1.99 -26.15 16.48
N ARG A 694 1.36 -26.48 15.37
CA ARG A 694 2.02 -26.47 14.07
C ARG A 694 2.26 -25.03 13.63
N VAL A 695 3.53 -24.70 13.34
CA VAL A 695 3.93 -23.40 12.80
C VAL A 695 4.57 -23.60 11.43
N VAL A 696 4.08 -22.92 10.43
CA VAL A 696 4.62 -22.94 9.08
C VAL A 696 4.95 -21.53 8.62
N GLU A 697 5.94 -21.43 7.72
CA GLU A 697 6.23 -20.24 6.99
C GLU A 697 5.48 -20.28 5.65
N ARG A 698 4.76 -19.21 5.32
CA ARG A 698 4.13 -19.07 4.03
C ARG A 698 5.06 -18.29 3.12
N LEU A 699 5.71 -18.98 2.18
CA LEU A 699 6.57 -18.36 1.19
C LEU A 699 5.73 -17.72 0.10
N LEU A 700 6.02 -16.45 -0.21
CA LEU A 700 5.46 -15.75 -1.36
C LEU A 700 6.50 -15.85 -2.48
N THR A 701 6.38 -16.85 -3.35
CA THR A 701 7.21 -16.93 -4.55
C THR A 701 6.66 -16.01 -5.61
N ASP A 702 7.40 -14.94 -5.90
CA ASP A 702 7.16 -14.13 -7.10
C ASP A 702 7.67 -14.92 -8.30
N GLY A 703 6.78 -15.51 -9.10
CA GLY A 703 7.14 -15.98 -10.43
C GLY A 703 7.31 -14.79 -11.38
N GLU A 704 8.18 -14.88 -12.37
CA GLU A 704 8.37 -13.90 -13.45
C GLU A 704 7.07 -13.55 -14.20
N THR A 705 6.00 -14.30 -13.95
CA THR A 705 4.69 -14.15 -14.58
C THR A 705 3.66 -13.43 -13.71
N GLY A 706 4.02 -12.93 -12.50
CA GLY A 706 3.08 -12.32 -11.58
C GLY A 706 2.16 -13.29 -10.82
N ASN A 707 2.26 -14.60 -11.05
CA ASN A 707 1.51 -15.61 -10.30
C ASN A 707 2.18 -15.84 -8.95
N ARG A 708 1.58 -15.31 -7.87
CA ARG A 708 1.99 -15.58 -6.50
C ARG A 708 1.63 -17.02 -6.15
N ARG A 709 2.61 -17.91 -6.11
CA ARG A 709 2.46 -19.24 -5.53
C ARG A 709 2.71 -19.14 -4.04
N ARG A 710 1.73 -19.49 -3.22
CA ARG A 710 1.90 -19.61 -1.78
C ARG A 710 2.28 -21.05 -1.48
N GLU A 711 3.49 -21.23 -1.01
CA GLU A 711 3.99 -22.53 -0.55
C GLU A 711 4.08 -22.48 0.98
N GLU A 712 3.59 -23.51 1.66
CA GLU A 712 3.73 -23.67 3.09
C GLU A 712 4.91 -24.61 3.37
N VAL A 713 5.88 -24.10 4.12
CA VAL A 713 7.05 -24.87 4.52
C VAL A 713 7.16 -24.88 6.05
N PRO A 714 7.72 -25.94 6.65
CA PRO A 714 7.99 -25.95 8.08
C PRO A 714 8.81 -24.73 8.47
N LEU A 715 8.44 -24.08 9.59
CA LEU A 715 9.15 -22.92 10.09
C LEU A 715 10.59 -23.29 10.43
N ARG A 716 11.55 -22.54 9.90
CA ARG A 716 12.97 -22.63 10.21
C ARG A 716 13.36 -21.60 11.27
N SER A 717 14.44 -21.88 12.02
CA SER A 717 15.04 -20.90 12.90
C SER A 717 15.51 -19.66 12.12
N GLY A 718 15.47 -18.48 12.72
CA GLY A 718 15.97 -17.27 12.14
C GLY A 718 15.14 -16.02 12.39
N GLU A 719 15.40 -14.97 11.62
CA GLU A 719 14.76 -13.67 11.77
C GLU A 719 13.28 -13.71 11.36
N LEU A 720 12.42 -13.08 12.17
CA LEU A 720 10.96 -13.06 11.94
C LEU A 720 10.51 -12.02 10.91
N TYR A 721 11.26 -10.95 10.73
CA TYR A 721 10.89 -9.91 9.75
C TYR A 721 11.00 -10.43 8.31
N GLY A 722 10.04 -10.02 7.48
CA GLY A 722 9.95 -10.47 6.10
C GLY A 722 9.34 -11.88 5.92
N ARG A 723 8.91 -12.53 7.00
CA ARG A 723 8.27 -13.84 6.98
C ARG A 723 6.80 -13.75 7.34
N GLU A 724 5.96 -14.51 6.64
CA GLU A 724 4.55 -14.68 6.99
C GLU A 724 4.37 -16.01 7.73
N LEU A 725 4.26 -15.94 9.07
CA LEU A 725 4.06 -17.13 9.89
C LEU A 725 2.57 -17.44 10.05
N VAL A 726 2.24 -18.73 9.95
CA VAL A 726 0.89 -19.27 10.16
C VAL A 726 0.94 -20.34 11.23
N LEU A 727 0.08 -20.20 12.25
CA LEU A 727 -0.06 -21.14 13.35
C LEU A 727 -1.45 -21.78 13.28
N ASP A 728 -1.53 -23.09 13.33
CA ASP A 728 -2.79 -23.80 13.43
C ASP A 728 -3.40 -23.58 14.83
N TYR A 729 -4.67 -23.20 14.88
CA TYR A 729 -5.37 -22.86 16.13
C TYR A 729 -5.66 -24.10 16.95
N PRO A 730 -5.18 -24.21 18.19
CA PRO A 730 -5.23 -25.47 18.97
C PRO A 730 -6.51 -25.68 19.77
N TYR A 731 -7.38 -24.66 19.84
CA TYR A 731 -8.60 -24.70 20.65
C TYR A 731 -9.85 -25.00 19.83
N PRO A 732 -10.95 -25.46 20.47
CA PRO A 732 -12.23 -25.57 19.78
C PRO A 732 -12.64 -24.26 19.13
N TYR A 733 -12.98 -24.34 17.84
CA TYR A 733 -13.29 -23.17 17.05
C TYR A 733 -14.78 -23.11 16.73
N ASP A 734 -15.35 -21.94 16.94
CA ASP A 734 -16.70 -21.59 16.52
C ASP A 734 -16.63 -20.35 15.62
N ALA A 735 -17.02 -20.47 14.37
CA ALA A 735 -16.95 -19.37 13.40
C ALA A 735 -17.78 -18.13 13.81
N GLU A 736 -18.82 -18.28 14.66
CA GLU A 736 -19.58 -17.14 15.18
C GLU A 736 -18.82 -16.38 16.27
N LEU A 737 -17.97 -17.09 17.03
CA LEU A 737 -17.18 -16.54 18.14
C LEU A 737 -15.77 -16.12 17.73
N GLY A 738 -15.24 -16.68 16.65
CA GLY A 738 -13.88 -16.44 16.16
C GLY A 738 -12.78 -17.03 17.08
N PHE A 739 -11.62 -16.44 17.06
CA PHE A 739 -10.43 -16.86 17.83
C PHE A 739 -10.47 -16.24 19.24
N VAL A 740 -11.33 -16.75 20.11
CA VAL A 740 -11.59 -16.18 21.44
C VAL A 740 -10.37 -16.27 22.35
N GLU A 741 -9.76 -17.46 22.41
CA GLU A 741 -8.57 -17.71 23.24
C GLU A 741 -7.30 -17.57 22.39
N LEU A 742 -6.23 -17.09 23.01
CA LEU A 742 -4.94 -16.99 22.35
C LEU A 742 -4.00 -18.03 22.96
N PRO A 743 -3.42 -18.95 22.13
CA PRO A 743 -2.46 -19.93 22.64
C PRO A 743 -1.16 -19.23 23.08
N LYS A 744 -0.55 -19.71 24.12
CA LYS A 744 0.81 -19.36 24.48
C LYS A 744 1.74 -20.31 23.73
N VAL A 745 2.46 -19.80 22.73
CA VAL A 745 3.25 -20.60 21.77
C VAL A 745 4.73 -20.32 21.94
N PHE A 746 5.07 -19.09 22.31
CA PHE A 746 6.45 -18.64 22.38
C PHE A 746 6.88 -18.34 23.80
N GLN A 747 8.12 -18.72 24.13
CA GLN A 747 8.81 -18.32 25.35
C GLN A 747 9.84 -17.24 25.01
N ARG A 748 9.77 -16.08 25.68
CA ARG A 748 10.77 -15.02 25.52
C ARG A 748 12.04 -15.36 26.29
N LEU A 749 13.17 -15.34 25.62
CA LEU A 749 14.49 -15.51 26.21
C LEU A 749 15.26 -14.20 26.28
N ARG A 750 16.17 -14.10 27.24
CA ARG A 750 17.17 -13.02 27.25
C ARG A 750 18.21 -13.31 26.18
N HIS A 751 18.36 -12.41 25.23
CA HIS A 751 19.44 -12.44 24.27
C HIS A 751 20.66 -11.68 24.85
N PRO A 752 21.93 -12.14 24.59
CA PRO A 752 23.12 -11.40 24.97
C PRO A 752 23.17 -10.00 24.38
N ASP A 753 22.72 -9.84 23.14
CA ASP A 753 22.51 -8.58 22.51
C ASP A 753 21.17 -7.97 22.97
N PRO A 754 21.16 -6.86 23.73
CA PRO A 754 19.95 -6.22 24.22
C PRO A 754 19.06 -5.68 23.09
N GLN A 755 19.60 -5.56 21.88
CA GLN A 755 18.87 -5.09 20.70
C GLN A 755 18.00 -6.19 20.06
N ARG A 756 18.08 -7.44 20.53
CA ARG A 756 17.33 -8.56 19.96
C ARG A 756 16.37 -9.17 20.96
N VAL A 757 15.20 -9.57 20.47
CA VAL A 757 14.25 -10.41 21.18
C VAL A 757 14.35 -11.81 20.61
N GLN A 758 14.61 -12.77 21.49
CA GLN A 758 14.70 -14.18 21.14
C GLN A 758 13.45 -14.92 21.65
N LEU A 759 12.87 -15.73 20.79
CA LEU A 759 11.71 -16.57 21.11
C LEU A 759 12.05 -18.03 20.87
N LEU A 760 11.71 -18.86 21.84
CA LEU A 760 11.72 -20.31 21.69
C LEU A 760 10.30 -20.81 21.46
N TYR A 761 10.11 -21.80 20.58
CA TYR A 761 8.89 -22.57 20.50
C TYR A 761 9.16 -24.05 20.35
N ALA A 762 8.26 -24.91 20.84
CA ALA A 762 8.29 -26.33 20.65
C ALA A 762 7.39 -26.72 19.48
N PRO A 763 7.92 -27.34 18.40
CA PRO A 763 7.07 -27.82 17.31
C PRO A 763 6.21 -29.01 17.81
N GLU A 764 5.04 -29.18 17.20
CA GLU A 764 4.19 -30.36 17.40
C GLU A 764 4.97 -31.65 17.06
N LYS A 765 4.81 -32.73 17.80
CA LYS A 765 5.64 -33.96 17.71
C LYS A 765 5.61 -34.62 16.32
N ASP A 766 4.64 -34.31 15.46
CA ASP A 766 4.46 -34.89 14.12
C ASP A 766 4.78 -33.94 12.96
N ALA A 767 5.31 -32.75 13.22
CA ALA A 767 5.75 -31.83 12.18
C ALA A 767 7.01 -32.36 11.49
N GLY A 768 6.81 -33.11 10.43
CA GLY A 768 7.68 -33.87 9.58
C GLY A 768 9.19 -33.68 9.73
N LYS A 769 9.90 -34.82 9.78
CA LYS A 769 11.37 -34.88 9.61
C LYS A 769 11.76 -34.05 8.40
N ALA A 770 12.75 -33.19 8.58
CA ALA A 770 13.37 -32.49 7.46
C ALA A 770 13.73 -33.48 6.35
N PRO A 771 13.57 -33.14 5.05
CA PRO A 771 14.02 -34.02 3.98
C PRO A 771 15.49 -34.34 4.19
N GLU A 772 15.83 -35.62 4.07
CA GLU A 772 17.22 -36.11 4.14
C GLU A 772 18.03 -35.31 3.09
N GLY A 773 19.08 -34.62 3.53
CA GLY A 773 20.05 -33.97 2.66
C GLY A 773 20.22 -32.46 2.85
N VAL A 774 19.47 -31.79 3.71
CA VAL A 774 19.72 -30.38 4.07
C VAL A 774 20.43 -30.35 5.42
N MET A 775 21.74 -30.06 5.43
CA MET A 775 22.47 -29.73 6.66
C MET A 775 21.88 -28.45 7.23
N ASP A 776 21.11 -28.58 8.30
CA ASP A 776 20.60 -27.47 9.09
C ASP A 776 21.74 -26.95 9.98
N THR A 777 22.37 -25.85 9.58
CA THR A 777 23.41 -25.17 10.37
C THR A 777 22.83 -24.31 11.47
N ASP A 778 21.51 -24.29 11.63
CA ASP A 778 20.84 -23.50 12.65
C ASP A 778 20.78 -24.23 13.98
N GLN A 779 21.20 -23.54 15.04
CA GLN A 779 21.29 -24.02 16.42
C GLN A 779 19.98 -24.69 16.89
N VAL A 780 19.91 -25.99 16.77
CA VAL A 780 18.91 -26.83 17.46
C VAL A 780 19.34 -26.96 18.91
N THR A 781 18.66 -26.30 19.84
CA THR A 781 18.84 -26.56 21.25
C THR A 781 18.38 -27.99 21.54
N GLY A 782 19.13 -28.71 22.38
CA GLY A 782 18.81 -30.11 22.74
C GLY A 782 17.35 -30.25 23.20
N GLY A 783 16.53 -30.94 22.40
CA GLY A 783 15.09 -31.12 22.62
C GLY A 783 14.18 -30.75 21.46
N GLY A 784 14.71 -30.42 20.26
CA GLY A 784 13.90 -30.11 19.07
C GLY A 784 13.25 -28.71 19.09
N ARG A 785 13.59 -27.86 20.02
CA ARG A 785 13.10 -26.50 20.13
C ARG A 785 13.76 -25.60 19.07
N ARG A 786 13.00 -24.72 18.43
CA ARG A 786 13.50 -23.80 17.41
C ARG A 786 13.58 -22.38 17.94
N VAL A 787 14.58 -21.62 17.47
CA VAL A 787 14.87 -20.26 17.89
C VAL A 787 14.44 -19.30 16.79
N LEU A 788 13.58 -18.36 17.14
CA LEU A 788 13.21 -17.22 16.31
C LEU A 788 13.71 -15.95 16.98
N TRP A 789 14.10 -14.98 16.19
CA TRP A 789 14.54 -13.70 16.73
C TRP A 789 14.03 -12.54 15.87
N TYR A 790 13.84 -11.40 16.50
CA TYR A 790 13.56 -10.14 15.86
C TYR A 790 14.27 -9.01 16.59
N LEU A 791 14.42 -7.89 15.94
CA LEU A 791 15.02 -6.72 16.53
C LEU A 791 14.06 -6.13 17.56
N GLY A 792 14.53 -6.03 18.82
CA GLY A 792 13.75 -5.44 19.90
C GLY A 792 13.75 -3.92 19.85
N GLU A 793 13.04 -3.32 20.80
CA GLU A 793 12.92 -1.88 20.89
C GLU A 793 14.25 -1.14 21.03
N SER A 794 15.25 -1.76 21.69
CA SER A 794 16.59 -1.21 21.88
C SER A 794 17.49 -1.30 20.64
N ALA A 795 17.12 -2.03 19.61
CA ALA A 795 17.90 -2.21 18.38
C ALA A 795 18.14 -0.92 17.59
N TRP A 796 17.43 0.15 17.94
CA TRP A 796 17.42 1.43 17.26
C TRP A 796 17.92 2.58 18.14
N ALA A 797 18.45 2.26 19.32
CA ALA A 797 19.32 3.20 20.03
C ALA A 797 20.49 3.56 19.08
N GLU A 798 20.81 4.83 18.98
CA GLU A 798 21.74 5.44 17.99
C GLU A 798 22.81 4.47 17.49
N PRO A 799 23.05 4.36 16.17
CA PRO A 799 24.29 3.77 15.71
C PRO A 799 25.41 4.55 16.40
N ALA A 800 26.27 3.84 17.13
CA ALA A 800 27.43 4.45 17.76
C ALA A 800 28.08 5.34 16.71
N LYS A 801 28.21 6.64 17.00
CA LYS A 801 28.89 7.58 16.09
C LYS A 801 30.24 6.93 15.81
N SER A 802 30.46 6.55 14.56
CA SER A 802 31.73 6.04 14.09
C SER A 802 32.74 7.20 14.26
N GLY A 803 33.44 7.30 15.39
CA GLY A 803 34.33 8.37 15.66
C GLY A 803 34.91 8.46 17.07
N GLU A 804 34.36 7.76 18.04
CA GLU A 804 35.07 7.59 19.33
C GLU A 804 35.94 6.32 19.24
N VAL A 805 37.15 6.47 18.72
CA VAL A 805 38.23 5.59 19.02
C VAL A 805 38.41 5.68 20.55
N ALA A 806 38.16 4.57 21.23
CA ALA A 806 38.57 4.45 22.63
C ALA A 806 40.04 4.77 22.67
N GLU A 807 40.42 5.90 23.29
CA GLU A 807 41.78 6.08 23.77
C GLU A 807 42.02 4.98 24.79
N GLU A 808 42.70 3.94 24.35
CA GLU A 808 43.39 3.03 25.26
C GLU A 808 44.35 3.90 26.05
N THR A 809 44.00 4.17 27.31
CA THR A 809 44.96 4.65 28.33
C THR A 809 45.96 3.53 28.52
N GLU A 810 47.14 3.66 27.88
CA GLU A 810 48.34 2.93 28.28
C GLU A 810 48.66 3.37 29.72
N GLU A 811 48.34 2.54 30.69
CA GLU A 811 48.98 2.61 32.03
C GLU A 811 50.43 2.21 31.85
N GLU A 812 51.32 3.22 31.86
CA GLU A 812 52.76 3.01 32.06
C GLU A 812 52.95 2.34 33.44
N GLU A 813 53.27 1.06 33.48
CA GLU A 813 53.88 0.41 34.61
C GLU A 813 55.32 0.96 34.78
N GLU A 814 55.52 1.92 35.69
CA GLU A 814 56.86 2.20 36.23
C GLU A 814 57.36 0.99 37.02
N GLU A 815 58.23 0.20 36.42
CA GLU A 815 59.13 -0.66 37.19
C GLU A 815 60.22 0.19 37.84
N GLY A 816 60.15 0.26 39.18
CA GLY A 816 61.19 0.82 39.98
C GLY A 816 62.39 -0.09 40.11
N ASP A 817 63.56 0.50 39.98
CA ASP A 817 64.76 0.16 40.73
C ASP A 817 65.45 1.43 41.20
#